data_1dc252b58e352c5ba40be982f6a9480e
#
_entry.id   1dc252b58e352c5ba40be982f6a9480e
#
_cell.length_a   1.000
_cell.length_b   1.000
_cell.length_c   1.000
_cell.angle_alpha   90.00
_cell.angle_beta   90.00
_cell.angle_gamma   90.00
#
_symmetry.space_group_name_H-M   'P 1'
#
loop_
_entity.id
_entity.type
_entity.pdbx_description
1 polymer ?
#
loop_
_entity_poly.entity_id
_entity_poly.type
_entity_poly.pdbx_seq_one_letter_code
_entity_poly.pdbx_strand_id
1 'polypeptide(L)'
;MKTRTLLLVWSVVSLAIPALGEDGYRFWLRYDPVPDQALREEYRRQCREMVVLGRSEVLDAARDELLRGLKGMLGQAPPSVPKASRDGVIVIAGSQEGREITDLGVLGTDGYLIQSRRIGGKAATVIVGRTDRGALYGAFRLLRLLQTRESLERLNINDEPAIALRMADQWDNPRGDVERGYAGASIFHWDHLPALDERYTDYARMLASVGINGIVLNNVNTAKNGLTGWKLITAPCLPKTAALAGVFRRYGIRVYLSVNFASPMLIGGLKTADPLEPAVQEWWKNRAREIYSYIPDFGGVLVKADSEGEPGPFTYKRSPTDGANMLAAAFEPLGGLVVWRAFVYGKDRNPDRIMQPYEIFQPLDGHFASNVAVQVKNGPLDFQVREPVSPLFGAMPKTNQVLELQVTQEYTGQATHVVYLVPEWKEVLSFDTFARGRNSTVEAVVSGRLFGNRHCGIAGVMNIGSDRNWTGQLLAQANTYGYGRLAWNPDLSAEAISREWVEMTFGTNPRVVATISGILLKSWKTYEQYTSPLGLGVLCDKEHFGPDLVHRQKQHHADAEGVGYDRTLETGSGFVAQYRSPWKEIYDSLSTCPEELLLWFHHVPYRYRLQSGKTLIQYIYDSHFEGVEEVRGFQAEWRKLRGLIDPERYNQVTEVLQGQLAAAIKWRDAINQYFFQISGIPDAKGRITGSEK
;
A
#
# COMPACT_ATOMS: atom_id res chain seq x y z
N MET A 1 -4.61 29.28 80.49
CA MET A 1 -5.19 29.33 79.13
C MET A 1 -4.09 29.02 78.12
N LYS A 2 -4.08 27.82 77.52
CA LYS A 2 -3.11 27.42 76.52
C LYS A 2 -3.89 27.24 75.19
N THR A 3 -3.68 28.15 74.26
CA THR A 3 -4.26 28.15 72.92
C THR A 3 -3.51 27.13 72.08
N ARG A 4 -4.20 26.06 71.60
CA ARG A 4 -3.68 25.10 70.62
C ARG A 4 -4.07 25.55 69.21
N THR A 5 -3.08 25.89 68.40
CA THR A 5 -3.22 26.19 66.98
C THR A 5 -3.22 24.83 66.23
N LEU A 6 -4.34 24.53 65.57
CA LEU A 6 -4.46 23.37 64.67
C LEU A 6 -3.94 23.79 63.29
N LEU A 7 -2.84 23.18 62.84
CA LEU A 7 -2.38 23.26 61.44
C LEU A 7 -3.13 22.19 60.62
N LEU A 8 -3.98 22.64 59.73
CA LEU A 8 -4.58 21.77 58.68
C LEU A 8 -3.57 21.60 57.55
N VAL A 9 -3.01 20.38 57.40
CA VAL A 9 -2.20 20.00 56.25
C VAL A 9 -3.15 19.53 55.16
N TRP A 10 -3.28 20.30 54.08
CA TRP A 10 -3.95 19.88 52.87
C TRP A 10 -3.04 18.97 52.06
N SER A 11 -3.31 17.65 52.11
CA SER A 11 -2.67 16.70 51.22
C SER A 11 -3.33 16.81 49.83
N VAL A 12 -2.62 17.41 48.89
CA VAL A 12 -3.00 17.36 47.47
C VAL A 12 -2.69 15.95 47.00
N VAL A 13 -3.71 15.11 46.92
CA VAL A 13 -3.64 13.82 46.22
C VAL A 13 -3.64 14.14 44.75
N SER A 14 -2.49 14.20 44.12
CA SER A 14 -2.37 14.15 42.67
C SER A 14 -2.85 12.78 42.20
N LEU A 15 -4.09 12.71 41.72
CA LEU A 15 -4.56 11.61 40.94
C LEU A 15 -3.73 11.56 39.67
N ALA A 16 -2.68 10.77 39.64
CA ALA A 16 -2.00 10.35 38.44
C ALA A 16 -3.03 9.53 37.64
N ILE A 17 -3.70 10.18 36.67
CA ILE A 17 -4.39 9.48 35.60
C ILE A 17 -3.32 8.64 34.93
N PRO A 18 -3.40 7.31 34.89
CA PRO A 18 -2.44 6.53 34.11
C PRO A 18 -2.56 7.04 32.68
N ALA A 19 -1.49 7.65 32.18
CA ALA A 19 -1.37 7.93 30.76
C ALA A 19 -1.47 6.55 30.09
N LEU A 20 -2.59 6.26 29.41
CA LEU A 20 -2.69 5.11 28.53
C LEU A 20 -1.52 5.20 27.58
N GLY A 21 -0.65 4.20 27.60
CA GLY A 21 0.53 4.15 26.75
C GLY A 21 0.15 4.37 25.28
N GLU A 22 1.05 4.95 24.53
CA GLU A 22 0.81 5.21 23.09
C GLU A 22 1.15 3.95 22.29
N ASP A 23 0.14 3.29 21.77
CA ASP A 23 0.22 1.96 21.15
C ASP A 23 0.27 1.96 19.62
N GLY A 24 0.14 3.12 18.99
CA GLY A 24 0.08 3.27 17.53
C GLY A 24 -1.32 3.17 16.93
N TYR A 25 -2.37 2.96 17.72
CA TYR A 25 -3.75 2.83 17.24
C TYR A 25 -4.21 4.03 16.41
N ARG A 26 -3.80 5.25 16.78
CA ARG A 26 -4.24 6.48 16.12
C ARG A 26 -3.53 6.76 14.79
N PHE A 27 -2.61 5.91 14.33
CA PHE A 27 -1.80 6.11 13.14
C PHE A 27 -1.09 7.48 13.14
N TRP A 28 -1.09 8.15 12.01
CA TRP A 28 -0.68 9.55 11.82
C TRP A 28 -1.84 10.55 12.05
N LEU A 29 -3.05 10.07 12.40
CA LEU A 29 -4.23 10.89 12.77
C LEU A 29 -4.27 11.15 14.28
N ARG A 30 -3.13 11.40 14.87
CA ARG A 30 -2.95 11.56 16.32
C ARG A 30 -3.50 12.88 16.82
N TYR A 31 -3.29 13.96 16.03
CA TYR A 31 -3.68 15.32 16.37
C TYR A 31 -3.20 15.75 17.76
N ASP A 32 -1.94 15.42 18.06
CA ASP A 32 -1.32 15.77 19.34
C ASP A 32 -1.24 17.31 19.48
N PRO A 33 -1.32 17.82 20.72
CA PRO A 33 -1.30 19.27 20.95
C PRO A 33 -0.07 19.94 20.32
N VAL A 34 -0.27 21.07 19.64
CA VAL A 34 0.84 21.91 19.15
C VAL A 34 1.60 22.43 20.37
N PRO A 35 2.86 22.00 20.60
CA PRO A 35 3.58 22.35 21.84
C PRO A 35 4.00 23.81 21.89
N ASP A 36 4.32 24.43 20.73
CA ASP A 36 4.62 25.85 20.64
C ASP A 36 3.37 26.68 20.94
N GLN A 37 3.39 27.42 22.05
CA GLN A 37 2.25 28.20 22.50
C GLN A 37 1.93 29.36 21.55
N ALA A 38 2.94 30.01 20.99
CA ALA A 38 2.73 31.14 20.08
C ALA A 38 2.06 30.68 18.77
N LEU A 39 2.57 29.60 18.18
CA LEU A 39 2.00 28.98 16.99
C LEU A 39 0.58 28.44 17.25
N ARG A 40 0.37 27.81 18.40
CA ARG A 40 -0.96 27.31 18.79
C ARG A 40 -1.98 28.44 18.92
N GLU A 41 -1.61 29.59 19.51
CA GLU A 41 -2.48 30.75 19.57
C GLU A 41 -2.71 31.41 18.20
N GLU A 42 -1.72 31.38 17.32
CA GLU A 42 -1.88 31.79 15.93
C GLU A 42 -2.93 30.93 15.22
N TYR A 43 -2.79 29.62 15.27
CA TYR A 43 -3.78 28.70 14.70
C TYR A 43 -5.18 28.87 15.32
N ARG A 44 -5.26 29.11 16.63
CA ARG A 44 -6.54 29.42 17.28
C ARG A 44 -7.20 30.68 16.72
N ARG A 45 -6.41 31.70 16.36
CA ARG A 45 -6.96 32.93 15.73
C ARG A 45 -7.45 32.66 14.31
N GLN A 46 -6.82 31.70 13.60
CA GLN A 46 -7.18 31.33 12.21
C GLN A 46 -8.31 30.30 12.13
N CYS A 47 -8.67 29.64 13.25
CA CYS A 47 -9.65 28.55 13.31
C CYS A 47 -10.72 28.82 14.39
N ARG A 48 -11.41 29.96 14.34
CA ARG A 48 -12.36 30.40 15.38
C ARG A 48 -13.79 29.91 15.18
N GLU A 49 -14.19 29.70 13.94
CA GLU A 49 -15.52 29.25 13.53
C GLU A 49 -15.39 28.30 12.36
N MET A 50 -16.40 27.46 12.17
CA MET A 50 -16.52 26.59 11.02
C MET A 50 -17.87 26.77 10.34
N VAL A 51 -17.86 26.88 9.03
CA VAL A 51 -19.04 26.92 8.16
C VAL A 51 -18.95 25.75 7.19
N VAL A 52 -19.99 24.93 7.11
CA VAL A 52 -20.13 23.88 6.09
C VAL A 52 -21.25 24.30 5.14
N LEU A 53 -20.90 24.36 3.87
CA LEU A 53 -21.83 24.68 2.79
C LEU A 53 -22.13 23.41 2.00
N GLY A 54 -23.39 23.08 1.88
CA GLY A 54 -23.87 21.80 1.35
C GLY A 54 -24.26 20.80 2.43
N ARG A 55 -24.80 19.65 1.99
CA ARG A 55 -25.26 18.58 2.90
C ARG A 55 -24.96 17.21 2.28
N SER A 56 -24.08 16.45 2.86
CA SER A 56 -23.85 15.04 2.56
C SER A 56 -23.13 14.37 3.72
N GLU A 57 -23.18 13.04 3.80
CA GLU A 57 -22.43 12.28 4.79
C GLU A 57 -20.91 12.51 4.68
N VAL A 58 -20.40 12.78 3.48
CA VAL A 58 -18.97 13.05 3.22
C VAL A 58 -18.56 14.43 3.75
N LEU A 59 -19.40 15.46 3.57
CA LEU A 59 -19.15 16.78 4.15
C LEU A 59 -19.28 16.76 5.67
N ASP A 60 -20.20 15.96 6.22
CA ASP A 60 -20.28 15.74 7.66
C ASP A 60 -19.02 15.07 8.20
N ALA A 61 -18.48 14.06 7.49
CA ALA A 61 -17.22 13.43 7.86
C ALA A 61 -16.04 14.42 7.80
N ALA A 62 -15.98 15.30 6.80
CA ALA A 62 -14.97 16.34 6.69
C ALA A 62 -15.03 17.33 7.86
N ARG A 63 -16.24 17.78 8.21
CA ARG A 63 -16.49 18.61 9.40
C ARG A 63 -16.03 17.93 10.68
N ASP A 64 -16.50 16.71 10.90
CA ASP A 64 -16.24 15.96 12.13
C ASP A 64 -14.74 15.71 12.31
N GLU A 65 -14.03 15.43 11.23
CA GLU A 65 -12.58 15.21 11.26
C GLU A 65 -11.82 16.51 11.57
N LEU A 66 -12.20 17.64 10.97
CA LEU A 66 -11.63 18.94 11.31
C LEU A 66 -11.88 19.31 12.78
N LEU A 67 -13.10 19.11 13.29
CA LEU A 67 -13.42 19.37 14.69
C LEU A 67 -12.58 18.51 15.63
N ARG A 68 -12.42 17.22 15.31
CA ARG A 68 -11.58 16.27 16.06
C ARG A 68 -10.12 16.71 16.07
N GLY A 69 -9.57 16.99 14.90
CA GLY A 69 -8.17 17.39 14.74
C GLY A 69 -7.85 18.72 15.42
N LEU A 70 -8.70 19.72 15.22
CA LEU A 70 -8.54 21.03 15.86
C LEU A 70 -8.69 20.97 17.38
N LYS A 71 -9.64 20.17 17.90
CA LYS A 71 -9.76 19.92 19.33
C LYS A 71 -8.47 19.30 19.91
N GLY A 72 -7.92 18.30 19.24
CA GLY A 72 -6.67 17.66 19.67
C GLY A 72 -5.49 18.61 19.68
N MET A 73 -5.24 19.27 18.54
CA MET A 73 -4.06 20.12 18.35
C MET A 73 -4.15 21.48 19.08
N LEU A 74 -5.34 22.08 19.17
CA LEU A 74 -5.53 23.41 19.73
C LEU A 74 -6.16 23.41 21.12
N GLY A 75 -6.61 22.25 21.62
CA GLY A 75 -7.29 22.09 22.91
C GLY A 75 -8.77 22.51 22.90
N GLN A 76 -9.27 23.00 21.78
CA GLN A 76 -10.68 23.38 21.60
C GLN A 76 -11.12 23.19 20.15
N ALA A 77 -12.37 22.78 19.95
CA ALA A 77 -13.01 22.76 18.65
C ALA A 77 -13.71 24.12 18.37
N PRO A 78 -13.60 24.66 17.15
CA PRO A 78 -14.39 25.84 16.78
C PRO A 78 -15.87 25.47 16.71
N PRO A 79 -16.79 26.39 17.08
CA PRO A 79 -18.22 26.19 16.89
C PRO A 79 -18.56 26.15 15.39
N SER A 80 -19.45 25.22 15.01
CA SER A 80 -20.06 25.23 13.69
C SER A 80 -21.18 26.25 13.66
N VAL A 81 -21.12 27.17 12.70
CA VAL A 81 -22.08 28.28 12.56
C VAL A 81 -22.65 28.30 11.12
N PRO A 82 -23.90 28.77 10.94
CA PRO A 82 -24.50 28.80 9.61
C PRO A 82 -23.89 29.87 8.69
N LYS A 83 -23.24 30.90 9.26
CA LYS A 83 -22.62 32.00 8.53
C LYS A 83 -21.44 32.57 9.32
N ALA A 84 -20.39 32.96 8.63
CA ALA A 84 -19.22 33.59 9.22
C ALA A 84 -19.60 34.88 9.99
N SER A 85 -19.22 34.95 11.27
CA SER A 85 -19.51 36.10 12.13
C SER A 85 -18.27 36.94 12.49
N ARG A 86 -17.08 36.34 12.42
CA ARG A 86 -15.78 36.93 12.76
C ARG A 86 -14.66 36.43 11.88
N ASP A 87 -13.48 37.06 11.93
CA ASP A 87 -12.29 36.60 11.26
C ASP A 87 -11.77 35.26 11.84
N GLY A 88 -11.14 34.44 11.00
CA GLY A 88 -10.63 33.14 11.38
C GLY A 88 -11.68 32.03 11.20
N VAL A 89 -12.49 32.10 10.17
CA VAL A 89 -13.47 31.06 9.84
C VAL A 89 -12.86 30.05 8.89
N ILE A 90 -13.10 28.74 9.15
CA ILE A 90 -12.88 27.65 8.18
C ILE A 90 -14.20 27.44 7.43
N VAL A 91 -14.16 27.51 6.12
CA VAL A 91 -15.31 27.23 5.25
C VAL A 91 -15.03 25.95 4.47
N ILE A 92 -15.93 24.98 4.55
CA ILE A 92 -15.89 23.75 3.76
C ILE A 92 -17.07 23.81 2.78
N ALA A 93 -16.80 23.57 1.50
CA ALA A 93 -17.84 23.53 0.48
C ALA A 93 -17.65 22.34 -0.47
N GLY A 94 -18.75 21.67 -0.79
CA GLY A 94 -18.82 20.67 -1.84
C GLY A 94 -18.91 21.29 -3.24
N SER A 95 -19.26 20.46 -4.22
CA SER A 95 -19.19 20.80 -5.64
C SER A 95 -20.13 21.93 -6.05
N GLN A 96 -21.32 22.00 -5.50
CA GLN A 96 -22.34 22.96 -5.93
C GLN A 96 -22.06 24.34 -5.32
N GLU A 97 -22.00 24.41 -4.01
CA GLU A 97 -21.77 25.63 -3.24
C GLU A 97 -20.35 26.17 -3.42
N GLY A 98 -19.39 25.29 -3.69
CA GLY A 98 -18.00 25.65 -3.96
C GLY A 98 -17.83 26.51 -5.21
N ARG A 99 -18.63 26.28 -6.26
CA ARG A 99 -18.63 27.08 -7.50
C ARG A 99 -19.10 28.51 -7.30
N GLU A 100 -19.89 28.74 -6.29
CA GLU A 100 -20.34 30.13 -5.93
C GLU A 100 -19.24 30.89 -5.22
N ILE A 101 -18.28 30.19 -4.62
CA ILE A 101 -17.17 30.80 -3.86
C ILE A 101 -15.95 31.03 -4.76
N THR A 102 -15.62 30.07 -5.63
CA THR A 102 -14.39 30.10 -6.44
C THR A 102 -14.56 29.30 -7.74
N ASP A 103 -13.82 29.72 -8.76
CA ASP A 103 -13.67 28.95 -9.96
C ASP A 103 -12.80 27.70 -9.64
N LEU A 104 -13.37 26.52 -9.88
CA LEU A 104 -12.69 25.25 -9.69
C LEU A 104 -11.84 24.86 -10.91
N GLY A 105 -11.87 25.63 -11.99
CA GLY A 105 -11.09 25.41 -13.19
C GLY A 105 -11.23 23.99 -13.74
N VAL A 106 -10.09 23.38 -14.06
CA VAL A 106 -9.99 22.03 -14.65
C VAL A 106 -9.71 20.93 -13.61
N LEU A 107 -9.95 21.18 -12.32
CA LEU A 107 -9.75 20.17 -11.28
C LEU A 107 -10.43 18.84 -11.61
N GLY A 108 -9.72 17.74 -11.44
CA GLY A 108 -10.26 16.39 -11.50
C GLY A 108 -11.26 16.10 -10.38
N THR A 109 -11.97 14.98 -10.48
CA THR A 109 -13.08 14.61 -9.58
C THR A 109 -12.72 14.66 -8.10
N ASP A 110 -11.49 14.29 -7.73
CA ASP A 110 -11.02 14.25 -6.34
C ASP A 110 -10.17 15.48 -5.95
N GLY A 111 -10.06 16.46 -6.86
CA GLY A 111 -9.29 17.66 -6.64
C GLY A 111 -9.95 18.63 -5.67
N TYR A 112 -9.14 19.46 -5.03
CA TYR A 112 -9.57 20.50 -4.09
C TYR A 112 -8.69 21.76 -4.14
N LEU A 113 -9.28 22.84 -3.64
CA LEU A 113 -8.57 24.10 -3.36
C LEU A 113 -8.57 24.37 -1.86
N ILE A 114 -7.46 24.91 -1.33
CA ILE A 114 -7.43 25.52 0.01
C ILE A 114 -6.89 26.94 -0.16
N GLN A 115 -7.70 27.95 0.15
CA GLN A 115 -7.35 29.33 -0.12
C GLN A 115 -7.68 30.26 1.06
N SER A 116 -6.77 31.19 1.33
CA SER A 116 -7.05 32.31 2.22
C SER A 116 -7.89 33.37 1.46
N ARG A 117 -9.12 33.60 1.91
CA ARG A 117 -10.08 34.49 1.25
C ARG A 117 -10.87 35.34 2.27
N ARG A 118 -11.74 36.24 1.75
CA ARG A 118 -12.76 36.89 2.55
C ARG A 118 -14.15 36.36 2.18
N ILE A 119 -14.89 35.90 3.20
CA ILE A 119 -16.28 35.43 3.07
C ILE A 119 -17.17 36.33 3.93
N GLY A 120 -18.11 37.00 3.31
CA GLY A 120 -18.94 37.98 4.02
C GLY A 120 -18.13 39.10 4.72
N GLY A 121 -16.99 39.49 4.15
CA GLY A 121 -16.06 40.47 4.72
C GLY A 121 -15.12 39.94 5.80
N LYS A 122 -15.22 38.66 6.19
CA LYS A 122 -14.41 38.01 7.23
C LYS A 122 -13.23 37.23 6.62
N ALA A 123 -12.07 37.29 7.25
CA ALA A 123 -10.92 36.46 6.85
C ALA A 123 -11.22 34.98 7.08
N ALA A 124 -11.03 34.18 6.04
CA ALA A 124 -11.39 32.75 6.01
C ALA A 124 -10.32 31.90 5.37
N THR A 125 -10.16 30.65 5.88
CA THR A 125 -9.54 29.55 5.19
C THR A 125 -10.64 28.73 4.52
N VAL A 126 -10.65 28.72 3.20
CA VAL A 126 -11.71 28.11 2.39
C VAL A 126 -11.21 26.82 1.76
N ILE A 127 -11.90 25.72 2.03
CA ILE A 127 -11.68 24.40 1.44
C ILE A 127 -12.82 24.12 0.47
N VAL A 128 -12.51 23.96 -0.81
CA VAL A 128 -13.50 23.63 -1.84
C VAL A 128 -13.07 22.40 -2.60
N GLY A 129 -13.92 21.39 -2.65
CA GLY A 129 -13.71 20.19 -3.47
C GLY A 129 -14.45 20.26 -4.81
N ARG A 130 -13.89 19.66 -5.86
CA ARG A 130 -14.62 19.39 -7.10
C ARG A 130 -15.84 18.50 -6.86
N THR A 131 -15.73 17.61 -5.88
CA THR A 131 -16.79 16.81 -5.26
C THR A 131 -16.71 16.95 -3.74
N ASP A 132 -17.69 16.44 -3.01
CA ASP A 132 -17.65 16.39 -1.55
C ASP A 132 -16.46 15.57 -1.05
N ARG A 133 -16.06 14.52 -1.79
CA ARG A 133 -14.84 13.74 -1.51
C ARG A 133 -13.57 14.58 -1.66
N GLY A 134 -13.49 15.45 -2.66
CA GLY A 134 -12.40 16.41 -2.78
C GLY A 134 -12.33 17.37 -1.57
N ALA A 135 -13.49 17.84 -1.07
CA ALA A 135 -13.55 18.67 0.14
C ALA A 135 -13.05 17.91 1.39
N LEU A 136 -13.38 16.62 1.54
CA LEU A 136 -12.86 15.76 2.61
C LEU A 136 -11.32 15.62 2.52
N TYR A 137 -10.77 15.40 1.33
CA TYR A 137 -9.31 15.36 1.14
C TYR A 137 -8.64 16.70 1.46
N GLY A 138 -9.29 17.81 1.10
CA GLY A 138 -8.86 19.15 1.49
C GLY A 138 -8.87 19.35 3.01
N ALA A 139 -9.87 18.80 3.72
CA ALA A 139 -9.92 18.83 5.19
C ALA A 139 -8.74 18.07 5.82
N PHE A 140 -8.45 16.86 5.34
CA PHE A 140 -7.26 16.11 5.77
C PHE A 140 -5.94 16.84 5.44
N ARG A 141 -5.89 17.53 4.28
CA ARG A 141 -4.71 18.34 3.93
C ARG A 141 -4.51 19.50 4.90
N LEU A 142 -5.58 20.22 5.28
CA LEU A 142 -5.49 21.29 6.27
C LEU A 142 -5.00 20.77 7.63
N LEU A 143 -5.51 19.61 8.08
CA LEU A 143 -5.06 18.97 9.32
C LEU A 143 -3.59 18.56 9.26
N ARG A 144 -3.14 18.07 8.11
CA ARG A 144 -1.74 17.72 7.87
C ARG A 144 -0.84 18.97 7.97
N LEU A 145 -1.22 20.10 7.38
CA LEU A 145 -0.47 21.36 7.51
C LEU A 145 -0.28 21.76 8.97
N LEU A 146 -1.34 21.64 9.77
CA LEU A 146 -1.28 21.94 11.22
C LEU A 146 -0.34 20.96 11.97
N GLN A 147 -0.41 19.66 11.65
CA GLN A 147 0.44 18.65 12.28
C GLN A 147 1.93 18.82 11.95
N THR A 148 2.24 19.22 10.70
CA THR A 148 3.59 19.51 10.23
C THR A 148 4.05 20.94 10.51
N ARG A 149 3.21 21.73 11.22
CA ARG A 149 3.48 23.11 11.66
C ARG A 149 3.72 24.10 10.53
N GLU A 150 3.03 23.89 9.41
CA GLU A 150 3.02 24.82 8.29
C GLU A 150 2.21 26.07 8.60
N SER A 151 2.59 27.21 8.00
CA SER A 151 1.81 28.43 8.10
C SER A 151 0.47 28.30 7.37
N LEU A 152 -0.60 28.78 8.01
CA LEU A 152 -1.90 28.92 7.37
C LEU A 152 -2.13 30.32 6.74
N GLU A 153 -1.13 31.17 6.77
CA GLU A 153 -1.20 32.49 6.14
C GLU A 153 -1.09 32.38 4.62
N ARG A 154 -1.95 33.10 3.90
CA ARG A 154 -1.93 33.20 2.43
C ARG A 154 -1.96 31.88 1.70
N LEU A 155 -2.73 30.91 2.20
CA LEU A 155 -2.91 29.63 1.53
C LEU A 155 -3.44 29.83 0.11
N ASN A 156 -2.85 29.15 -0.84
CA ASN A 156 -3.30 29.03 -2.22
C ASN A 156 -2.86 27.65 -2.76
N ILE A 157 -3.52 26.62 -2.28
CA ILE A 157 -3.25 25.24 -2.63
C ILE A 157 -4.29 24.80 -3.67
N ASN A 158 -3.79 24.26 -4.78
CA ASN A 158 -4.56 23.55 -5.78
C ASN A 158 -3.94 22.17 -5.89
N ASP A 159 -4.69 21.13 -5.54
CA ASP A 159 -4.15 19.77 -5.46
C ASP A 159 -5.18 18.74 -5.94
N GLU A 160 -4.72 17.78 -6.71
CA GLU A 160 -5.52 16.68 -7.22
C GLU A 160 -4.68 15.41 -7.39
N PRO A 161 -5.28 14.23 -7.30
CA PRO A 161 -4.53 13.01 -7.47
C PRO A 161 -4.13 12.79 -8.93
N ALA A 162 -2.87 12.39 -9.16
CA ALA A 162 -2.39 11.99 -10.47
C ALA A 162 -3.04 10.69 -10.95
N ILE A 163 -3.38 9.77 -10.03
CA ILE A 163 -4.00 8.48 -10.31
C ILE A 163 -5.45 8.49 -9.85
N ALA A 164 -6.39 8.26 -10.77
CA ALA A 164 -7.82 8.39 -10.49
C ALA A 164 -8.37 7.28 -9.58
N LEU A 165 -8.00 6.01 -9.80
CA LEU A 165 -8.41 4.85 -8.99
C LEU A 165 -7.28 4.45 -8.05
N ARG A 166 -7.53 4.53 -6.74
CA ARG A 166 -6.56 4.28 -5.67
C ARG A 166 -7.18 3.31 -4.68
N MET A 167 -6.80 2.04 -4.79
CA MET A 167 -7.47 0.94 -4.09
C MET A 167 -6.64 0.39 -2.94
N ALA A 168 -7.33 -0.09 -1.92
CA ALA A 168 -6.79 -0.99 -0.91
C ALA A 168 -7.36 -2.39 -1.17
N ASP A 169 -6.50 -3.36 -1.45
CA ASP A 169 -6.89 -4.76 -1.56
C ASP A 169 -6.66 -5.45 -0.20
N GLN A 170 -7.67 -5.38 0.68
CA GLN A 170 -7.60 -5.97 2.01
C GLN A 170 -7.73 -7.48 1.94
N TRP A 171 -6.73 -8.22 2.37
CA TRP A 171 -6.70 -9.68 2.32
C TRP A 171 -7.42 -10.32 3.53
N ASP A 172 -8.63 -9.87 3.79
CA ASP A 172 -9.48 -10.31 4.88
C ASP A 172 -10.35 -11.52 4.49
N ASN A 173 -10.59 -12.41 5.42
CA ASN A 173 -11.45 -13.59 5.24
C ASN A 173 -12.65 -13.54 6.16
N PRO A 174 -13.87 -13.81 5.64
CA PRO A 174 -15.10 -13.83 6.46
C PRO A 174 -15.11 -14.83 7.62
N ARG A 175 -14.15 -15.74 7.67
CA ARG A 175 -13.94 -16.66 8.80
C ARG A 175 -13.17 -16.05 9.98
N GLY A 176 -12.74 -14.77 9.86
CA GLY A 176 -12.12 -14.00 10.92
C GLY A 176 -10.59 -13.97 10.91
N ASP A 177 -9.95 -14.52 9.89
CA ASP A 177 -8.51 -14.40 9.69
C ASP A 177 -8.16 -13.45 8.53
N VAL A 178 -6.90 -13.06 8.46
CA VAL A 178 -6.32 -12.27 7.35
C VAL A 178 -5.22 -13.11 6.71
N GLU A 179 -5.18 -13.18 5.39
CA GLU A 179 -4.05 -13.81 4.71
C GLU A 179 -2.80 -12.98 4.94
N ARG A 180 -1.68 -13.67 5.27
CA ARG A 180 -0.47 -12.99 5.75
C ARG A 180 -0.76 -12.10 6.96
N GLY A 181 -1.48 -12.66 7.93
CA GLY A 181 -2.04 -11.98 9.11
C GLY A 181 -1.00 -11.61 10.17
N TYR A 182 0.04 -10.89 9.81
CA TYR A 182 1.11 -10.46 10.70
C TYR A 182 0.65 -9.45 11.76
N ALA A 183 -0.50 -8.82 11.52
CA ALA A 183 -1.13 -7.84 12.39
C ALA A 183 -2.34 -8.40 13.15
N GLY A 184 -2.43 -9.72 13.30
CA GLY A 184 -3.50 -10.37 14.03
C GLY A 184 -4.68 -10.81 13.15
N ALA A 185 -5.84 -11.03 13.78
CA ALA A 185 -7.07 -11.48 13.14
C ALA A 185 -7.73 -10.36 12.31
N SER A 186 -8.80 -10.71 11.60
CA SER A 186 -9.66 -9.74 10.91
C SER A 186 -10.16 -8.64 11.86
N ILE A 187 -10.17 -7.41 11.35
CA ILE A 187 -10.85 -6.30 12.03
C ILE A 187 -12.36 -6.35 11.80
N PHE A 188 -12.81 -7.03 10.74
CA PHE A 188 -14.23 -7.15 10.43
C PHE A 188 -14.82 -8.34 11.21
N HIS A 189 -15.62 -8.06 12.21
CA HIS A 189 -16.32 -9.09 12.97
C HIS A 189 -17.52 -9.61 12.17
N TRP A 190 -17.24 -10.42 11.13
CA TRP A 190 -18.22 -10.90 10.17
C TRP A 190 -19.44 -11.60 10.80
N ASP A 191 -19.25 -12.21 11.97
CA ASP A 191 -20.35 -12.84 12.71
C ASP A 191 -21.29 -11.82 13.37
N HIS A 192 -20.77 -10.68 13.78
CA HIS A 192 -21.52 -9.61 14.44
C HIS A 192 -22.15 -8.63 13.45
N LEU A 193 -21.64 -8.55 12.22
CA LEU A 193 -22.23 -7.70 11.19
C LEU A 193 -23.70 -8.10 10.93
N PRO A 194 -24.61 -7.14 10.76
CA PRO A 194 -24.40 -5.72 10.42
C PRO A 194 -24.18 -4.76 11.60
N ALA A 195 -23.98 -5.22 12.83
CA ALA A 195 -23.59 -4.36 13.94
C ALA A 195 -22.19 -3.78 13.67
N LEU A 196 -22.05 -2.45 13.77
CA LEU A 196 -20.82 -1.75 13.41
C LEU A 196 -19.94 -1.53 14.64
N ASP A 197 -18.63 -1.69 14.45
CA ASP A 197 -17.57 -1.35 15.39
C ASP A 197 -16.92 -0.02 15.01
N GLU A 198 -16.50 0.79 15.98
CA GLU A 198 -15.81 2.06 15.75
C GLU A 198 -14.52 1.87 14.93
N ARG A 199 -13.86 0.73 15.08
CA ARG A 199 -12.65 0.37 14.37
C ARG A 199 -12.84 0.38 12.84
N TYR A 200 -14.02 0.06 12.32
CA TYR A 200 -14.31 0.15 10.88
C TYR A 200 -14.30 1.60 10.39
N THR A 201 -14.84 2.49 11.22
CA THR A 201 -14.79 3.94 10.96
C THR A 201 -13.36 4.47 11.00
N ASP A 202 -12.56 4.05 11.96
CA ASP A 202 -11.15 4.44 12.07
C ASP A 202 -10.32 3.94 10.89
N TYR A 203 -10.61 2.74 10.38
CA TYR A 203 -9.99 2.23 9.16
C TYR A 203 -10.36 3.06 7.92
N ALA A 204 -11.64 3.38 7.74
CA ALA A 204 -12.10 4.24 6.64
C ALA A 204 -11.47 5.63 6.71
N ARG A 205 -11.36 6.22 7.91
CA ARG A 205 -10.67 7.52 8.15
C ARG A 205 -9.20 7.44 7.73
N MET A 206 -8.52 6.38 8.14
CA MET A 206 -7.11 6.15 7.82
C MET A 206 -6.91 6.10 6.30
N LEU A 207 -7.70 5.32 5.57
CA LEU A 207 -7.63 5.22 4.12
C LEU A 207 -7.92 6.56 3.42
N ALA A 208 -9.00 7.25 3.83
CA ALA A 208 -9.37 8.54 3.26
C ALA A 208 -8.30 9.62 3.49
N SER A 209 -7.60 9.59 4.64
CA SER A 209 -6.58 10.58 4.99
C SER A 209 -5.38 10.59 4.04
N VAL A 210 -5.15 9.49 3.34
CA VAL A 210 -4.10 9.32 2.32
C VAL A 210 -4.67 9.22 0.89
N GLY A 211 -5.96 9.54 0.72
CA GLY A 211 -6.58 9.69 -0.59
C GLY A 211 -7.05 8.40 -1.25
N ILE A 212 -7.16 7.28 -0.53
CA ILE A 212 -7.73 6.03 -1.05
C ILE A 212 -9.23 6.22 -1.31
N ASN A 213 -9.72 5.72 -2.46
CA ASN A 213 -11.11 5.88 -2.90
C ASN A 213 -11.82 4.57 -3.28
N GLY A 214 -11.14 3.43 -3.12
CA GLY A 214 -11.71 2.11 -3.29
C GLY A 214 -11.13 1.11 -2.31
N ILE A 215 -11.93 0.14 -1.86
CA ILE A 215 -11.47 -0.98 -1.03
C ILE A 215 -12.08 -2.29 -1.51
N VAL A 216 -11.25 -3.30 -1.72
CA VAL A 216 -11.69 -4.69 -1.85
C VAL A 216 -11.72 -5.29 -0.45
N LEU A 217 -12.91 -5.67 0.04
CA LEU A 217 -13.10 -6.06 1.44
C LEU A 217 -12.56 -7.44 1.78
N ASN A 218 -12.42 -8.32 0.79
CA ASN A 218 -12.06 -9.71 1.03
C ASN A 218 -10.93 -10.19 0.14
N ASN A 219 -10.22 -11.18 0.68
CA ASN A 219 -9.08 -11.80 0.04
C ASN A 219 -9.42 -12.37 -1.36
N VAL A 220 -8.54 -12.12 -2.31
CA VAL A 220 -8.62 -12.67 -3.67
C VAL A 220 -8.34 -14.19 -3.70
N ASN A 221 -7.59 -14.71 -2.75
CA ASN A 221 -7.32 -16.13 -2.56
C ASN A 221 -8.39 -16.77 -1.67
N THR A 222 -9.64 -16.72 -2.07
CA THR A 222 -10.74 -17.19 -1.23
C THR A 222 -10.56 -18.65 -0.80
N ALA A 223 -10.56 -18.90 0.51
CA ALA A 223 -10.37 -20.23 1.04
C ALA A 223 -11.49 -21.20 0.56
N LYS A 224 -11.09 -22.44 0.24
CA LYS A 224 -12.00 -23.46 -0.30
C LYS A 224 -13.01 -24.00 0.73
N ASN A 225 -12.73 -23.84 2.04
CA ASN A 225 -13.51 -24.42 3.13
C ASN A 225 -14.10 -23.36 4.05
N GLY A 226 -15.32 -23.60 4.54
CA GLY A 226 -16.00 -22.75 5.53
C GLY A 226 -16.78 -21.59 4.92
N LEU A 227 -16.92 -20.49 5.70
CA LEU A 227 -17.48 -19.24 5.21
C LEU A 227 -16.43 -18.55 4.32
N THR A 228 -16.59 -18.69 3.02
CA THR A 228 -15.67 -18.17 2.02
C THR A 228 -16.08 -16.79 1.56
N GLY A 229 -15.13 -15.98 1.11
CA GLY A 229 -15.39 -14.68 0.50
C GLY A 229 -16.37 -14.72 -0.68
N TRP A 230 -16.50 -15.86 -1.35
CA TRP A 230 -17.47 -16.05 -2.46
C TRP A 230 -18.93 -15.86 -2.03
N LYS A 231 -19.24 -16.18 -0.77
CA LYS A 231 -20.61 -16.05 -0.23
C LYS A 231 -20.98 -14.60 0.08
N LEU A 232 -20.02 -13.68 0.11
CA LEU A 232 -20.29 -12.25 0.37
C LEU A 232 -21.23 -11.62 -0.65
N ILE A 233 -21.32 -12.17 -1.84
CA ILE A 233 -22.26 -11.74 -2.88
C ILE A 233 -23.65 -12.39 -2.76
N THR A 234 -23.94 -13.16 -1.74
CA THR A 234 -25.23 -13.86 -1.54
C THR A 234 -26.15 -13.10 -0.60
N ALA A 235 -27.46 -13.27 -0.76
CA ALA A 235 -28.50 -12.61 0.05
C ALA A 235 -28.26 -12.68 1.58
N PRO A 236 -27.79 -13.79 2.18
CA PRO A 236 -27.51 -13.83 3.62
C PRO A 236 -26.33 -12.94 4.05
N CYS A 237 -25.39 -12.67 3.15
CA CYS A 237 -24.17 -11.89 3.45
C CYS A 237 -24.24 -10.43 2.97
N LEU A 238 -25.06 -10.12 1.97
CA LEU A 238 -25.18 -8.78 1.41
C LEU A 238 -25.54 -7.70 2.43
N PRO A 239 -26.44 -7.93 3.44
CA PRO A 239 -26.67 -6.95 4.50
C PRO A 239 -25.40 -6.60 5.30
N LYS A 240 -24.53 -7.57 5.55
CA LYS A 240 -23.25 -7.38 6.25
C LYS A 240 -22.30 -6.52 5.42
N THR A 241 -22.15 -6.86 4.15
CA THR A 241 -21.32 -6.10 3.19
C THR A 241 -21.86 -4.69 3.00
N ALA A 242 -23.19 -4.51 2.92
CA ALA A 242 -23.83 -3.21 2.80
C ALA A 242 -23.60 -2.31 4.03
N ALA A 243 -23.60 -2.89 5.24
CA ALA A 243 -23.29 -2.15 6.45
C ALA A 243 -21.85 -1.58 6.41
N LEU A 244 -20.86 -2.41 6.01
CA LEU A 244 -19.50 -1.94 5.81
C LEU A 244 -19.41 -0.90 4.68
N ALA A 245 -20.10 -1.12 3.55
CA ALA A 245 -20.15 -0.16 2.45
C ALA A 245 -20.68 1.21 2.90
N GLY A 246 -21.65 1.26 3.81
CA GLY A 246 -22.14 2.48 4.44
C GLY A 246 -21.05 3.23 5.21
N VAL A 247 -20.23 2.51 5.99
CA VAL A 247 -19.09 3.12 6.72
C VAL A 247 -18.08 3.74 5.74
N PHE A 248 -17.65 2.99 4.72
CA PHE A 248 -16.67 3.47 3.74
C PHE A 248 -17.20 4.61 2.87
N ARG A 249 -18.48 4.55 2.45
CA ARG A 249 -19.16 5.61 1.68
C ARG A 249 -19.11 6.95 2.37
N ARG A 250 -19.30 6.98 3.69
CA ARG A 250 -19.20 8.20 4.50
C ARG A 250 -17.85 8.92 4.33
N TYR A 251 -16.81 8.15 3.98
CA TYR A 251 -15.46 8.69 3.69
C TYR A 251 -15.13 8.72 2.19
N GLY A 252 -16.14 8.62 1.32
CA GLY A 252 -15.99 8.69 -0.12
C GLY A 252 -15.30 7.48 -0.76
N ILE A 253 -15.21 6.35 -0.04
CA ILE A 253 -14.56 5.13 -0.48
C ILE A 253 -15.61 4.15 -0.98
N ARG A 254 -15.47 3.68 -2.23
CA ARG A 254 -16.33 2.63 -2.80
C ARG A 254 -15.85 1.25 -2.39
N VAL A 255 -16.80 0.37 -2.12
CA VAL A 255 -16.52 -1.03 -1.79
C VAL A 255 -16.53 -1.88 -3.05
N TYR A 256 -15.55 -2.75 -3.16
CA TYR A 256 -15.40 -3.82 -4.14
C TYR A 256 -15.39 -5.16 -3.41
N LEU A 257 -15.68 -6.25 -4.13
CA LEU A 257 -15.53 -7.60 -3.61
C LEU A 257 -14.67 -8.44 -4.55
N SER A 258 -13.82 -9.26 -3.97
CA SER A 258 -13.19 -10.34 -4.69
C SER A 258 -14.18 -11.48 -4.90
N VAL A 259 -14.29 -11.98 -6.12
CA VAL A 259 -15.22 -13.07 -6.49
C VAL A 259 -14.45 -14.23 -7.11
N ASN A 260 -14.94 -15.45 -6.87
CA ASN A 260 -14.42 -16.62 -7.55
C ASN A 260 -15.10 -16.80 -8.91
N PHE A 261 -14.33 -17.06 -9.96
CA PHE A 261 -14.83 -17.27 -11.31
C PHE A 261 -15.88 -18.38 -11.38
N ALA A 262 -15.73 -19.45 -10.60
CA ALA A 262 -16.65 -20.58 -10.56
C ALA A 262 -17.86 -20.37 -9.62
N SER A 263 -18.12 -19.16 -9.13
CA SER A 263 -19.29 -18.86 -8.28
C SER A 263 -20.63 -19.38 -8.83
N PRO A 264 -20.91 -19.35 -10.16
CA PRO A 264 -22.14 -19.92 -10.71
C PRO A 264 -22.32 -21.40 -10.37
N MET A 265 -21.24 -22.18 -10.29
CA MET A 265 -21.28 -23.58 -9.89
C MET A 265 -21.31 -23.73 -8.38
N LEU A 266 -20.44 -23.00 -7.67
CA LEU A 266 -20.16 -23.20 -6.25
C LEU A 266 -21.31 -22.74 -5.35
N ILE A 267 -21.98 -21.67 -5.73
CA ILE A 267 -23.09 -21.07 -4.97
C ILE A 267 -24.35 -20.86 -5.81
N GLY A 268 -24.27 -21.00 -7.15
CA GLY A 268 -25.39 -20.81 -8.07
C GLY A 268 -26.09 -22.10 -8.49
N GLY A 269 -25.50 -23.27 -8.21
CA GLY A 269 -26.07 -24.58 -8.56
C GLY A 269 -26.01 -24.92 -10.04
N LEU A 270 -25.29 -24.14 -10.86
CA LEU A 270 -25.08 -24.45 -12.28
C LEU A 270 -24.06 -25.58 -12.46
N LYS A 271 -24.16 -26.29 -13.57
CA LYS A 271 -23.24 -27.41 -13.90
C LYS A 271 -21.92 -26.94 -14.52
N THR A 272 -21.84 -25.67 -14.92
CA THR A 272 -20.68 -25.09 -15.61
C THR A 272 -20.50 -23.62 -15.17
N ALA A 273 -19.27 -23.10 -15.34
CA ALA A 273 -18.98 -21.69 -15.28
C ALA A 273 -18.37 -21.19 -16.60
N ASP A 274 -18.61 -21.91 -17.72
CA ASP A 274 -18.18 -21.47 -19.05
C ASP A 274 -18.75 -20.06 -19.33
N PRO A 275 -17.91 -19.03 -19.58
CA PRO A 275 -18.36 -17.65 -19.74
C PRO A 275 -19.24 -17.43 -20.99
N LEU A 276 -19.24 -18.35 -21.92
CA LEU A 276 -20.09 -18.26 -23.12
C LEU A 276 -21.45 -18.95 -22.96
N GLU A 277 -21.69 -19.64 -21.84
CA GLU A 277 -22.99 -20.25 -21.58
C GLU A 277 -24.03 -19.20 -21.16
N PRO A 278 -25.17 -19.10 -21.83
CA PRO A 278 -26.20 -18.09 -21.53
C PRO A 278 -26.69 -18.14 -20.08
N ALA A 279 -26.80 -19.33 -19.49
CA ALA A 279 -27.22 -19.50 -18.10
C ALA A 279 -26.18 -18.90 -17.09
N VAL A 280 -24.89 -19.00 -17.39
CA VAL A 280 -23.82 -18.42 -16.59
C VAL A 280 -23.83 -16.89 -16.69
N GLN A 281 -24.00 -16.37 -17.93
CA GLN A 281 -24.11 -14.92 -18.16
C GLN A 281 -25.33 -14.33 -17.43
N GLU A 282 -26.48 -14.97 -17.51
CA GLU A 282 -27.69 -14.48 -16.85
C GLU A 282 -27.59 -14.60 -15.31
N TRP A 283 -26.91 -15.64 -14.79
CA TRP A 283 -26.64 -15.76 -13.36
C TRP A 283 -25.82 -14.56 -12.85
N TRP A 284 -24.76 -14.16 -13.55
CA TRP A 284 -23.95 -13.01 -13.16
C TRP A 284 -24.72 -11.68 -13.27
N LYS A 285 -25.55 -11.50 -14.32
CA LYS A 285 -26.42 -10.31 -14.42
C LYS A 285 -27.40 -10.19 -13.26
N ASN A 286 -28.02 -11.30 -12.88
CA ASN A 286 -28.93 -11.33 -11.73
C ASN A 286 -28.18 -11.07 -10.42
N ARG A 287 -26.98 -11.65 -10.28
CA ARG A 287 -26.13 -11.43 -9.12
C ARG A 287 -25.69 -9.98 -9.00
N ALA A 288 -25.28 -9.35 -10.11
CA ALA A 288 -24.94 -7.94 -10.12
C ALA A 288 -26.12 -7.06 -9.69
N ARG A 289 -27.31 -7.25 -10.26
CA ARG A 289 -28.52 -6.51 -9.86
C ARG A 289 -28.83 -6.66 -8.38
N GLU A 290 -28.69 -7.86 -7.84
CA GLU A 290 -28.89 -8.12 -6.42
C GLU A 290 -27.88 -7.38 -5.54
N ILE A 291 -26.60 -7.41 -5.87
CA ILE A 291 -25.54 -6.65 -5.14
C ILE A 291 -25.89 -5.16 -5.12
N TYR A 292 -26.22 -4.57 -6.28
CA TYR A 292 -26.53 -3.15 -6.38
C TYR A 292 -27.84 -2.76 -5.70
N SER A 293 -28.77 -3.69 -5.49
CA SER A 293 -29.97 -3.42 -4.69
C SER A 293 -29.65 -3.19 -3.21
N TYR A 294 -28.55 -3.75 -2.70
CA TYR A 294 -28.06 -3.54 -1.34
C TYR A 294 -27.03 -2.41 -1.24
N ILE A 295 -26.18 -2.27 -2.27
CA ILE A 295 -25.04 -1.34 -2.30
C ILE A 295 -25.11 -0.55 -3.61
N PRO A 296 -25.91 0.54 -3.69
CA PRO A 296 -26.15 1.26 -4.95
C PRO A 296 -24.90 1.86 -5.59
N ASP A 297 -23.86 2.14 -4.81
CA ASP A 297 -22.57 2.70 -5.25
C ASP A 297 -21.44 1.65 -5.27
N PHE A 298 -21.79 0.36 -5.33
CA PHE A 298 -20.81 -0.72 -5.42
C PHE A 298 -19.80 -0.47 -6.53
N GLY A 299 -18.51 -0.58 -6.24
CA GLY A 299 -17.44 -0.22 -7.18
C GLY A 299 -17.23 -1.27 -8.27
N GLY A 300 -17.42 -2.54 -7.95
CA GLY A 300 -17.18 -3.64 -8.88
C GLY A 300 -16.52 -4.85 -8.24
N VAL A 301 -15.92 -5.70 -9.05
CA VAL A 301 -15.35 -6.99 -8.60
C VAL A 301 -13.88 -7.11 -8.97
N LEU A 302 -13.12 -7.77 -8.07
CA LEU A 302 -11.74 -8.22 -8.29
C LEU A 302 -11.75 -9.73 -8.53
N VAL A 303 -11.02 -10.19 -9.57
CA VAL A 303 -10.99 -11.59 -9.96
C VAL A 303 -9.56 -12.12 -10.08
N LYS A 304 -9.29 -13.26 -9.43
CA LYS A 304 -8.15 -14.13 -9.70
C LYS A 304 -8.69 -15.41 -10.34
N ALA A 305 -8.16 -15.78 -11.51
CA ALA A 305 -8.61 -16.96 -12.26
C ALA A 305 -7.41 -17.67 -12.89
N ASP A 306 -7.56 -18.98 -13.14
CA ASP A 306 -6.56 -19.85 -13.81
C ASP A 306 -5.18 -19.85 -13.14
N SER A 307 -5.11 -19.61 -11.84
CA SER A 307 -3.85 -19.54 -11.09
C SER A 307 -3.93 -20.31 -9.80
N GLU A 308 -2.87 -21.01 -9.44
CA GLU A 308 -2.69 -21.73 -8.16
C GLU A 308 -3.86 -22.69 -7.80
N GLY A 309 -4.49 -23.25 -8.83
CA GLY A 309 -5.62 -24.16 -8.69
C GLY A 309 -6.97 -23.47 -8.57
N GLU A 310 -7.04 -22.15 -8.69
CA GLU A 310 -8.30 -21.43 -8.84
C GLU A 310 -8.87 -21.68 -10.26
N PRO A 311 -10.19 -21.92 -10.36
CA PRO A 311 -10.82 -22.13 -11.65
C PRO A 311 -10.85 -20.83 -12.47
N GLY A 312 -10.84 -21.01 -13.79
CA GLY A 312 -10.90 -19.87 -14.71
C GLY A 312 -11.36 -20.25 -16.11
N PRO A 313 -11.30 -19.31 -17.06
CA PRO A 313 -11.71 -19.52 -18.45
C PRO A 313 -10.99 -20.68 -19.14
N PHE A 314 -9.70 -20.92 -18.83
CA PHE A 314 -8.93 -21.99 -19.46
C PHE A 314 -9.49 -23.39 -19.20
N THR A 315 -10.17 -23.59 -18.07
CA THR A 315 -10.90 -24.84 -17.78
C THR A 315 -11.90 -25.19 -18.89
N TYR A 316 -12.44 -24.17 -19.54
CA TYR A 316 -13.44 -24.28 -20.63
C TYR A 316 -12.85 -24.00 -22.01
N LYS A 317 -11.52 -23.95 -22.15
CA LYS A 317 -10.82 -23.56 -23.39
C LYS A 317 -11.23 -22.17 -23.88
N ARG A 318 -11.46 -21.26 -22.96
CA ARG A 318 -11.77 -19.85 -23.19
C ARG A 318 -10.59 -18.97 -22.81
N SER A 319 -10.54 -17.75 -23.34
CA SER A 319 -9.53 -16.76 -23.01
C SER A 319 -9.87 -15.99 -21.72
N PRO A 320 -8.90 -15.34 -21.09
CA PRO A 320 -9.17 -14.36 -20.00
C PRO A 320 -10.14 -13.26 -20.41
N THR A 321 -10.15 -12.84 -21.70
CA THR A 321 -11.10 -11.84 -22.21
C THR A 321 -12.52 -12.36 -22.24
N ASP A 322 -12.75 -13.65 -22.57
CA ASP A 322 -14.10 -14.22 -22.51
C ASP A 322 -14.67 -14.15 -21.08
N GLY A 323 -13.84 -14.51 -20.10
CA GLY A 323 -14.24 -14.45 -18.68
C GLY A 323 -14.46 -13.04 -18.18
N ALA A 324 -13.51 -12.15 -18.45
CA ALA A 324 -13.57 -10.77 -17.99
C ALA A 324 -14.73 -10.01 -18.63
N ASN A 325 -14.95 -10.19 -19.96
CA ASN A 325 -16.00 -9.51 -20.68
C ASN A 325 -17.40 -10.01 -20.31
N MET A 326 -17.55 -11.30 -19.98
CA MET A 326 -18.79 -11.83 -19.40
C MET A 326 -19.19 -11.09 -18.12
N LEU A 327 -18.22 -10.93 -17.19
CA LEU A 327 -18.44 -10.15 -15.95
C LEU A 327 -18.68 -8.68 -16.26
N ALA A 328 -17.88 -8.11 -17.16
CA ALA A 328 -18.01 -6.72 -17.58
C ALA A 328 -19.43 -6.40 -18.08
N ALA A 329 -19.99 -7.25 -18.92
CA ALA A 329 -21.36 -7.09 -19.44
C ALA A 329 -22.44 -7.19 -18.33
N ALA A 330 -22.15 -7.88 -17.22
CA ALA A 330 -23.08 -7.95 -16.09
C ALA A 330 -23.01 -6.68 -15.21
N PHE A 331 -21.83 -6.07 -15.03
CA PHE A 331 -21.61 -4.96 -14.14
C PHE A 331 -21.64 -3.57 -14.81
N GLU A 332 -21.32 -3.45 -16.10
CA GLU A 332 -21.29 -2.18 -16.86
C GLU A 332 -22.60 -1.37 -16.77
N PRO A 333 -23.79 -1.97 -16.95
CA PRO A 333 -25.05 -1.22 -16.91
C PRO A 333 -25.34 -0.59 -15.53
N LEU A 334 -24.63 -1.05 -14.49
CA LEU A 334 -24.75 -0.61 -13.11
C LEU A 334 -23.57 0.29 -12.68
N GLY A 335 -22.64 0.58 -13.61
CA GLY A 335 -21.46 1.41 -13.36
C GLY A 335 -20.31 0.70 -12.64
N GLY A 336 -20.31 -0.64 -12.64
CA GLY A 336 -19.30 -1.47 -11.98
C GLY A 336 -18.08 -1.74 -12.85
N LEU A 337 -16.92 -1.81 -12.20
CA LEU A 337 -15.63 -2.15 -12.78
C LEU A 337 -15.31 -3.63 -12.55
N VAL A 338 -14.67 -4.27 -13.52
CA VAL A 338 -14.07 -5.59 -13.36
C VAL A 338 -12.56 -5.45 -13.33
N VAL A 339 -11.94 -5.73 -12.19
CA VAL A 339 -10.49 -5.75 -12.03
C VAL A 339 -10.03 -7.20 -12.17
N TRP A 340 -9.27 -7.51 -13.22
CA TRP A 340 -8.81 -8.85 -13.54
C TRP A 340 -7.31 -8.96 -13.31
N ARG A 341 -6.90 -9.83 -12.35
CA ARG A 341 -5.47 -9.99 -12.05
C ARG A 341 -4.75 -10.78 -13.13
N ALA A 342 -3.66 -10.21 -13.64
CA ALA A 342 -2.73 -10.88 -14.55
C ALA A 342 -1.73 -11.77 -13.76
N PHE A 343 -2.25 -12.61 -12.90
CA PHE A 343 -1.49 -13.54 -12.07
C PHE A 343 -1.90 -14.97 -12.41
N VAL A 344 -1.21 -15.55 -13.38
CA VAL A 344 -1.52 -16.89 -13.91
C VAL A 344 -0.27 -17.76 -13.83
N TYR A 345 -0.33 -18.82 -13.05
CA TYR A 345 0.70 -19.83 -12.97
C TYR A 345 0.13 -21.20 -13.30
N GLY A 346 0.16 -21.59 -14.58
CA GLY A 346 -0.25 -22.88 -15.07
C GLY A 346 0.93 -23.86 -15.12
N LYS A 347 0.71 -25.11 -14.69
CA LYS A 347 1.76 -26.16 -14.71
C LYS A 347 2.15 -26.60 -16.12
N ASP A 348 1.22 -26.49 -17.04
CA ASP A 348 1.37 -26.96 -18.43
C ASP A 348 1.77 -25.87 -19.42
N ARG A 349 2.33 -24.75 -18.89
CA ARG A 349 2.76 -23.59 -19.65
C ARG A 349 4.28 -23.44 -19.61
N ASN A 350 4.79 -22.27 -20.04
CA ASN A 350 6.21 -21.95 -20.03
C ASN A 350 6.86 -22.33 -18.69
N PRO A 351 7.95 -23.10 -18.67
CA PRO A 351 8.63 -23.51 -17.45
C PRO A 351 9.16 -22.35 -16.62
N ASP A 352 9.56 -21.23 -17.24
CA ASP A 352 9.83 -19.99 -16.53
C ASP A 352 8.51 -19.22 -16.35
N ARG A 353 7.92 -19.40 -15.16
CA ARG A 353 6.59 -18.89 -14.86
C ARG A 353 6.45 -17.37 -14.94
N ILE A 354 7.56 -16.63 -14.85
CA ILE A 354 7.54 -15.17 -14.97
C ILE A 354 7.17 -14.69 -16.39
N MET A 355 7.32 -15.55 -17.39
CA MET A 355 6.94 -15.26 -18.78
C MET A 355 5.43 -15.32 -19.01
N GLN A 356 4.74 -16.16 -18.25
CA GLN A 356 3.33 -16.51 -18.49
C GLN A 356 2.38 -15.30 -18.48
N PRO A 357 2.44 -14.34 -17.54
CA PRO A 357 1.53 -13.19 -17.55
C PRO A 357 1.63 -12.38 -18.85
N TYR A 358 2.83 -12.13 -19.33
CA TYR A 358 3.04 -11.39 -20.58
C TYR A 358 2.53 -12.17 -21.80
N GLU A 359 2.92 -13.44 -21.91
CA GLU A 359 2.52 -14.31 -23.04
C GLU A 359 1.00 -14.47 -23.14
N ILE A 360 0.30 -14.45 -21.99
CA ILE A 360 -1.16 -14.60 -21.94
C ILE A 360 -1.87 -13.27 -22.21
N PHE A 361 -1.44 -12.19 -21.57
CA PHE A 361 -2.24 -10.95 -21.56
C PHE A 361 -1.86 -9.98 -22.68
N GLN A 362 -0.59 -9.91 -23.08
CA GLN A 362 -0.16 -8.98 -24.13
C GLN A 362 -0.89 -9.21 -25.47
N PRO A 363 -1.11 -10.46 -25.95
CA PRO A 363 -1.87 -10.69 -27.19
C PRO A 363 -3.35 -10.32 -27.10
N LEU A 364 -3.88 -10.13 -25.89
CA LEU A 364 -5.28 -9.78 -25.63
C LEU A 364 -5.50 -8.26 -25.54
N ASP A 365 -4.47 -7.45 -25.78
CA ASP A 365 -4.59 -5.99 -25.74
C ASP A 365 -5.67 -5.47 -26.72
N GLY A 366 -6.61 -4.69 -26.19
CA GLY A 366 -7.73 -4.15 -26.93
C GLY A 366 -8.92 -5.09 -27.12
N HIS A 367 -8.88 -6.31 -26.53
CA HIS A 367 -10.00 -7.26 -26.54
C HIS A 367 -10.80 -7.24 -25.23
N PHE A 368 -10.32 -6.57 -24.20
CA PHE A 368 -11.06 -6.35 -22.96
C PHE A 368 -12.11 -5.25 -23.12
N ALA A 369 -13.27 -5.44 -22.49
CA ALA A 369 -14.32 -4.43 -22.44
C ALA A 369 -13.84 -3.14 -21.74
N SER A 370 -14.48 -2.00 -22.02
CA SER A 370 -14.06 -0.68 -21.52
C SER A 370 -14.06 -0.55 -20.01
N ASN A 371 -14.92 -1.29 -19.30
CA ASN A 371 -14.99 -1.36 -17.83
C ASN A 371 -14.19 -2.52 -17.24
N VAL A 372 -13.25 -3.11 -17.99
CA VAL A 372 -12.25 -4.04 -17.46
C VAL A 372 -10.93 -3.33 -17.26
N ALA A 373 -10.28 -3.58 -16.13
CA ALA A 373 -8.89 -3.18 -15.86
C ALA A 373 -8.06 -4.41 -15.51
N VAL A 374 -6.91 -4.56 -16.16
CA VAL A 374 -5.96 -5.65 -15.87
C VAL A 374 -5.03 -5.22 -14.75
N GLN A 375 -5.09 -5.93 -13.62
CA GLN A 375 -4.25 -5.65 -12.45
C GLN A 375 -2.95 -6.44 -12.53
N VAL A 376 -1.83 -5.73 -12.53
CA VAL A 376 -0.48 -6.24 -12.80
C VAL A 376 0.40 -5.94 -11.59
N LYS A 377 1.09 -6.96 -11.06
CA LYS A 377 2.09 -6.78 -10.01
C LYS A 377 3.26 -5.90 -10.47
N ASN A 378 3.90 -5.23 -9.52
CA ASN A 378 5.07 -4.39 -9.81
C ASN A 378 6.19 -5.15 -10.54
N GLY A 379 6.47 -6.38 -10.13
CA GLY A 379 7.42 -7.30 -10.76
C GLY A 379 6.74 -8.49 -11.44
N PRO A 380 7.45 -9.26 -12.26
CA PRO A 380 6.89 -10.38 -13.01
C PRO A 380 6.70 -11.66 -12.19
N LEU A 381 7.26 -11.74 -10.97
CA LEU A 381 7.17 -12.95 -10.14
C LEU A 381 6.13 -12.78 -9.02
N ASP A 382 6.49 -12.23 -7.87
CA ASP A 382 5.61 -12.25 -6.70
C ASP A 382 6.06 -11.34 -5.56
N PHE A 383 6.27 -10.05 -5.82
CA PHE A 383 6.66 -9.09 -4.78
C PHE A 383 7.94 -9.48 -4.03
N GLN A 384 8.91 -10.04 -4.74
CA GLN A 384 10.20 -10.39 -4.15
C GLN A 384 10.95 -9.16 -3.66
N VAL A 385 11.99 -9.36 -2.89
CA VAL A 385 12.79 -8.27 -2.29
C VAL A 385 13.24 -7.25 -3.34
N ARG A 386 13.62 -7.73 -4.52
CA ARG A 386 13.88 -6.94 -5.72
C ARG A 386 13.50 -7.72 -6.97
N GLU A 387 12.67 -7.12 -7.79
CA GLU A 387 12.30 -7.61 -9.11
C GLU A 387 12.49 -6.50 -10.15
N PRO A 388 12.75 -6.83 -11.42
CA PRO A 388 12.57 -5.84 -12.47
C PRO A 388 11.09 -5.47 -12.60
N VAL A 389 10.81 -4.31 -13.14
CA VAL A 389 9.42 -3.88 -13.39
C VAL A 389 8.77 -4.82 -14.40
N SER A 390 7.51 -5.18 -14.16
CA SER A 390 6.76 -6.07 -15.07
C SER A 390 6.70 -5.53 -16.50
N PRO A 391 7.09 -6.31 -17.51
CA PRO A 391 7.08 -5.88 -18.91
C PRO A 391 5.66 -5.66 -19.48
N LEU A 392 4.61 -6.06 -18.77
CA LEU A 392 3.23 -5.76 -19.18
C LEU A 392 2.91 -4.26 -19.15
N PHE A 393 3.58 -3.48 -18.27
CA PHE A 393 3.40 -2.02 -18.27
C PHE A 393 3.90 -1.42 -19.59
N GLY A 394 3.01 -0.71 -20.27
CA GLY A 394 3.30 -0.17 -21.60
C GLY A 394 3.14 -1.15 -22.76
N ALA A 395 2.96 -2.46 -22.51
CA ALA A 395 2.72 -3.46 -23.56
C ALA A 395 1.25 -3.63 -23.93
N MET A 396 0.33 -3.04 -23.17
CA MET A 396 -1.12 -3.12 -23.38
C MET A 396 -1.76 -1.71 -23.54
N PRO A 397 -1.46 -0.98 -24.63
CA PRO A 397 -1.87 0.43 -24.79
C PRO A 397 -3.39 0.64 -24.92
N LYS A 398 -4.16 -0.37 -25.27
CA LYS A 398 -5.61 -0.29 -25.48
C LYS A 398 -6.43 -0.83 -24.31
N THR A 399 -5.75 -1.29 -23.25
CA THR A 399 -6.37 -1.93 -22.08
C THR A 399 -6.06 -1.10 -20.83
N ASN A 400 -7.07 -0.90 -19.97
CA ASN A 400 -6.82 -0.25 -18.67
C ASN A 400 -5.91 -1.13 -17.82
N GLN A 401 -4.94 -0.53 -17.15
CA GLN A 401 -4.02 -1.23 -16.28
C GLN A 401 -4.05 -0.67 -14.84
N VAL A 402 -4.01 -1.55 -13.86
CA VAL A 402 -3.87 -1.23 -12.44
C VAL A 402 -2.55 -1.79 -11.95
N LEU A 403 -1.68 -0.95 -11.39
CA LEU A 403 -0.46 -1.39 -10.72
C LEU A 403 -0.80 -1.99 -9.36
N GLU A 404 -0.40 -3.23 -9.12
CA GLU A 404 -0.53 -3.89 -7.82
C GLU A 404 0.80 -3.82 -7.07
N LEU A 405 0.78 -3.13 -5.91
CA LEU A 405 1.89 -3.06 -4.96
C LEU A 405 1.55 -3.87 -3.71
N GLN A 406 2.55 -4.42 -3.04
CA GLN A 406 2.32 -5.15 -1.80
C GLN A 406 2.75 -4.33 -0.57
N VAL A 407 1.78 -3.90 0.23
CA VAL A 407 2.02 -3.21 1.50
C VAL A 407 2.27 -4.20 2.64
N THR A 408 1.81 -5.45 2.49
CA THR A 408 1.82 -6.52 3.49
C THR A 408 3.20 -7.04 3.89
N GLN A 409 4.28 -6.74 3.20
CA GLN A 409 5.65 -7.20 3.50
C GLN A 409 5.83 -8.73 3.53
N GLU A 410 5.17 -9.49 2.66
CA GLU A 410 5.21 -10.96 2.64
C GLU A 410 6.63 -11.51 2.53
N TYR A 411 7.44 -10.96 1.61
CA TYR A 411 8.84 -11.34 1.39
C TYR A 411 9.84 -10.36 2.01
N THR A 412 9.35 -9.33 2.69
CA THR A 412 10.17 -8.25 3.24
C THR A 412 10.08 -8.16 4.76
N GLY A 413 10.14 -9.34 5.43
CA GLY A 413 10.26 -9.46 6.87
C GLY A 413 8.94 -9.50 7.64
N GLN A 414 7.81 -9.66 6.95
CA GLN A 414 6.50 -10.02 7.53
C GLN A 414 6.08 -9.13 8.71
N ALA A 415 6.26 -7.81 8.57
CA ALA A 415 5.99 -6.83 9.62
C ALA A 415 6.75 -7.06 10.96
N THR A 416 7.73 -7.99 11.00
CA THR A 416 8.64 -8.16 12.15
C THR A 416 9.98 -7.46 11.93
N HIS A 417 10.23 -6.98 10.70
CA HIS A 417 11.41 -6.20 10.32
C HIS A 417 11.00 -4.80 9.88
N VAL A 418 11.86 -3.84 10.16
CA VAL A 418 11.72 -2.50 9.60
C VAL A 418 12.19 -2.55 8.15
N VAL A 419 11.23 -2.44 7.22
CA VAL A 419 11.48 -2.34 5.79
C VAL A 419 10.51 -1.32 5.19
N TYR A 420 11.02 -0.18 4.77
CA TYR A 420 10.26 0.89 4.15
C TYR A 420 10.30 0.75 2.64
N LEU A 421 9.17 0.41 2.05
CA LEU A 421 9.05 0.00 0.64
C LEU A 421 8.84 1.17 -0.33
N VAL A 422 8.63 2.39 0.16
CA VAL A 422 8.40 3.56 -0.70
C VAL A 422 9.55 3.82 -1.69
N PRO A 423 10.84 3.64 -1.34
CA PRO A 423 11.91 3.73 -2.33
C PRO A 423 11.75 2.76 -3.51
N GLU A 424 11.41 1.49 -3.25
CA GLU A 424 11.11 0.49 -4.29
C GLU A 424 9.95 0.93 -5.17
N TRP A 425 8.84 1.35 -4.56
CA TRP A 425 7.66 1.79 -5.33
C TRP A 425 7.92 3.03 -6.17
N LYS A 426 8.84 3.90 -5.74
CA LYS A 426 9.31 5.03 -6.54
C LYS A 426 10.10 4.56 -7.76
N GLU A 427 10.98 3.58 -7.61
CA GLU A 427 11.70 2.97 -8.75
C GLU A 427 10.69 2.41 -9.76
N VAL A 428 9.68 1.67 -9.31
CA VAL A 428 8.62 1.11 -10.16
C VAL A 428 7.84 2.20 -10.89
N LEU A 429 7.32 3.20 -10.19
CA LEU A 429 6.50 4.25 -10.79
C LEU A 429 7.27 5.12 -11.78
N SER A 430 8.57 5.33 -11.55
CA SER A 430 9.44 6.14 -12.42
C SER A 430 10.10 5.34 -13.55
N PHE A 431 9.96 4.00 -13.55
CA PHE A 431 10.51 3.17 -14.62
C PHE A 431 9.92 3.55 -15.98
N ASP A 432 10.81 3.90 -16.94
CA ASP A 432 10.40 4.26 -18.31
C ASP A 432 10.21 2.99 -19.15
N THR A 433 8.98 2.72 -19.53
CA THR A 433 8.63 1.56 -20.37
C THR A 433 9.01 1.74 -21.83
N PHE A 434 9.36 2.96 -22.25
CA PHE A 434 9.58 3.37 -23.64
C PHE A 434 8.41 3.04 -24.60
N ALA A 435 7.22 2.82 -24.08
CA ALA A 435 6.05 2.42 -24.87
C ALA A 435 5.67 3.43 -25.98
N ARG A 436 5.91 4.71 -25.76
CA ARG A 436 5.79 5.82 -26.73
C ARG A 436 7.06 6.67 -26.80
N GLY A 437 8.23 6.05 -26.59
CA GLY A 437 9.50 6.75 -26.45
C GLY A 437 9.77 7.16 -25.00
N ARG A 438 10.72 8.08 -24.79
CA ARG A 438 11.10 8.55 -23.45
C ARG A 438 9.94 9.16 -22.68
N ASN A 439 9.98 9.06 -21.36
CA ASN A 439 8.97 9.51 -20.42
C ASN A 439 7.65 8.73 -20.49
N SER A 440 7.68 7.49 -20.97
CA SER A 440 6.58 6.54 -20.91
C SER A 440 6.60 5.76 -19.59
N THR A 441 6.58 6.47 -18.46
CA THR A 441 6.74 5.87 -17.14
C THR A 441 5.56 4.97 -16.77
N VAL A 442 5.77 4.03 -15.84
CA VAL A 442 4.68 3.22 -15.27
C VAL A 442 3.60 4.13 -14.69
N GLU A 443 3.99 5.22 -14.00
CA GLU A 443 3.04 6.24 -13.53
C GLU A 443 2.17 6.77 -14.67
N ALA A 444 2.77 7.13 -15.82
CA ALA A 444 2.03 7.65 -16.96
C ALA A 444 1.07 6.61 -17.58
N VAL A 445 1.40 5.31 -17.46
CA VAL A 445 0.49 4.21 -17.86
C VAL A 445 -0.68 4.12 -16.89
N VAL A 446 -0.42 4.02 -15.59
CA VAL A 446 -1.46 3.73 -14.58
C VAL A 446 -2.26 4.94 -14.14
N SER A 447 -1.81 6.15 -14.46
CA SER A 447 -2.66 7.36 -14.42
C SER A 447 -3.62 7.44 -15.64
N GLY A 448 -3.42 6.59 -16.64
CA GLY A 448 -4.14 6.64 -17.90
C GLY A 448 -3.66 7.72 -18.87
N ARG A 449 -2.76 8.61 -18.44
CA ARG A 449 -2.29 9.78 -19.19
C ARG A 449 -1.56 9.39 -20.50
N LEU A 450 -0.78 8.30 -20.46
CA LEU A 450 0.02 7.87 -21.61
C LEU A 450 -0.83 7.41 -22.81
N PHE A 451 -1.91 6.68 -22.54
CA PHE A 451 -2.73 6.06 -23.59
C PHE A 451 -4.16 6.60 -23.69
N GLY A 452 -4.59 7.41 -22.72
CA GLY A 452 -5.96 7.93 -22.64
C GLY A 452 -6.96 6.92 -22.06
N ASN A 453 -6.47 5.89 -21.35
CA ASN A 453 -7.31 4.88 -20.71
C ASN A 453 -7.96 5.44 -19.43
N ARG A 454 -9.27 5.17 -19.22
CA ARG A 454 -10.07 5.86 -18.19
C ARG A 454 -10.11 5.17 -16.83
N HIS A 455 -9.95 3.84 -16.82
CA HIS A 455 -10.09 3.00 -15.62
C HIS A 455 -8.73 2.43 -15.15
N CYS A 456 -7.67 3.17 -15.40
CA CYS A 456 -6.36 2.87 -14.87
C CYS A 456 -6.26 3.25 -13.38
N GLY A 457 -5.33 2.62 -12.64
CA GLY A 457 -5.22 2.85 -11.22
C GLY A 457 -4.02 2.20 -10.56
N ILE A 458 -4.05 2.24 -9.23
CA ILE A 458 -3.09 1.59 -8.35
C ILE A 458 -3.85 0.86 -7.22
N ALA A 459 -3.41 -0.33 -6.87
CA ALA A 459 -3.96 -1.15 -5.80
C ALA A 459 -2.84 -1.56 -4.83
N GLY A 460 -3.07 -1.38 -3.55
CA GLY A 460 -2.16 -1.82 -2.49
C GLY A 460 -2.71 -3.04 -1.78
N VAL A 461 -2.00 -4.16 -1.85
CA VAL A 461 -2.33 -5.35 -1.07
C VAL A 461 -2.06 -5.08 0.40
N MET A 462 -3.10 -5.16 1.23
CA MET A 462 -3.05 -4.85 2.65
C MET A 462 -3.53 -6.03 3.50
N ASN A 463 -2.93 -6.19 4.67
CA ASN A 463 -3.30 -7.17 5.68
C ASN A 463 -3.53 -6.51 7.05
N ILE A 464 -4.20 -5.36 7.04
CA ILE A 464 -4.58 -4.66 8.27
C ILE A 464 -5.32 -5.61 9.20
N GLY A 465 -4.86 -5.69 10.44
CA GLY A 465 -5.34 -6.67 11.41
C GLY A 465 -5.77 -6.05 12.74
N SER A 466 -6.16 -6.93 13.67
CA SER A 466 -6.75 -6.58 14.96
C SER A 466 -5.75 -6.14 16.02
N ASP A 467 -4.43 -6.16 15.73
CA ASP A 467 -3.46 -5.71 16.72
C ASP A 467 -3.59 -4.20 17.01
N ARG A 468 -2.89 -3.74 18.06
CA ARG A 468 -3.04 -2.38 18.56
C ARG A 468 -2.55 -1.33 17.56
N ASN A 469 -1.50 -1.63 16.79
CA ASN A 469 -0.94 -0.71 15.80
C ASN A 469 -1.40 -1.00 14.35
N TRP A 470 -2.30 -1.95 14.14
CA TRP A 470 -2.94 -2.33 12.87
C TRP A 470 -2.05 -3.03 11.84
N THR A 471 -0.74 -2.92 11.93
CA THR A 471 0.23 -3.32 10.90
C THR A 471 1.26 -4.32 11.40
N GLY A 472 1.08 -4.91 12.61
CA GLY A 472 1.99 -5.85 13.24
C GLY A 472 3.18 -5.18 13.93
N GLN A 473 3.63 -4.05 13.45
CA GLN A 473 4.63 -3.20 14.11
C GLN A 473 4.48 -1.74 13.69
N LEU A 474 4.86 -0.83 14.57
CA LEU A 474 4.56 0.60 14.43
C LEU A 474 5.14 1.24 13.15
N LEU A 475 6.40 0.93 12.81
CA LEU A 475 7.06 1.56 11.66
C LEU A 475 6.52 1.04 10.32
N ALA A 476 5.83 -0.11 10.29
CA ALA A 476 5.16 -0.61 9.08
C ALA A 476 3.98 0.29 8.64
N GLN A 477 3.42 1.10 9.54
CA GLN A 477 2.43 2.13 9.18
C GLN A 477 2.97 3.12 8.13
N ALA A 478 4.30 3.36 8.09
CA ALA A 478 4.93 4.22 7.10
C ALA A 478 4.73 3.70 5.66
N ASN A 479 4.61 2.39 5.46
CA ASN A 479 4.31 1.81 4.15
C ASN A 479 2.87 2.10 3.72
N THR A 480 1.90 1.94 4.62
CA THR A 480 0.49 2.28 4.35
C THR A 480 0.34 3.77 4.02
N TYR A 481 0.99 4.64 4.81
CA TYR A 481 1.01 6.07 4.54
C TYR A 481 1.65 6.39 3.19
N GLY A 482 2.83 5.83 2.95
CA GLY A 482 3.61 6.07 1.75
C GLY A 482 2.93 5.59 0.48
N TYR A 483 2.26 4.44 0.53
CA TYR A 483 1.44 3.94 -0.55
C TYR A 483 0.37 4.97 -0.97
N GLY A 484 -0.43 5.45 -0.02
CA GLY A 484 -1.47 6.44 -0.33
C GLY A 484 -0.90 7.76 -0.84
N ARG A 485 0.25 8.22 -0.29
CA ARG A 485 0.90 9.46 -0.76
C ARG A 485 1.43 9.33 -2.19
N LEU A 486 2.03 8.19 -2.57
CA LEU A 486 2.45 7.92 -3.95
C LEU A 486 1.26 7.72 -4.89
N ALA A 487 0.19 7.07 -4.44
CA ALA A 487 -1.03 6.93 -5.22
C ALA A 487 -1.70 8.28 -5.52
N TRP A 488 -1.54 9.26 -4.61
CA TRP A 488 -1.99 10.64 -4.82
C TRP A 488 -1.04 11.44 -5.70
N ASN A 489 0.23 11.46 -5.35
CA ASN A 489 1.27 12.20 -6.07
C ASN A 489 2.55 11.36 -6.21
N PRO A 490 2.74 10.71 -7.35
CA PRO A 490 3.94 9.89 -7.64
C PRO A 490 5.25 10.69 -7.68
N ASP A 491 5.20 12.01 -7.83
CA ASP A 491 6.39 12.87 -7.87
C ASP A 491 7.01 13.11 -6.49
N LEU A 492 6.29 12.82 -5.41
CA LEU A 492 6.83 12.95 -4.06
C LEU A 492 8.04 12.03 -3.88
N SER A 493 9.07 12.53 -3.20
CA SER A 493 10.22 11.70 -2.84
C SER A 493 9.93 10.84 -1.61
N ALA A 494 10.63 9.71 -1.49
CA ALA A 494 10.53 8.83 -0.32
C ALA A 494 10.94 9.57 0.97
N GLU A 495 11.92 10.50 0.88
CA GLU A 495 12.38 11.36 1.98
C GLU A 495 11.25 12.30 2.46
N ALA A 496 10.57 12.98 1.52
CA ALA A 496 9.48 13.88 1.86
C ALA A 496 8.33 13.13 2.53
N ILE A 497 7.97 11.96 2.00
CA ILE A 497 6.89 11.11 2.55
C ILE A 497 7.27 10.58 3.94
N SER A 498 8.49 10.06 4.13
CA SER A 498 8.94 9.54 5.42
C SER A 498 8.97 10.65 6.49
N ARG A 499 9.47 11.81 6.14
CA ARG A 499 9.51 12.98 7.02
C ARG A 499 8.09 13.41 7.45
N GLU A 500 7.18 13.57 6.50
CA GLU A 500 5.78 13.94 6.75
C GLU A 500 5.10 12.94 7.70
N TRP A 501 5.29 11.63 7.46
CA TRP A 501 4.77 10.59 8.33
C TRP A 501 5.37 10.64 9.75
N VAL A 502 6.69 10.80 9.87
CA VAL A 502 7.37 10.89 11.18
C VAL A 502 6.91 12.11 11.96
N GLU A 503 6.80 13.27 11.31
CA GLU A 503 6.33 14.51 11.95
C GLU A 503 4.92 14.36 12.53
N MET A 504 4.01 13.71 11.83
CA MET A 504 2.64 13.46 12.31
C MET A 504 2.55 12.35 13.36
N THR A 505 3.46 11.38 13.33
CA THR A 505 3.42 10.20 14.21
C THR A 505 4.23 10.41 15.49
N PHE A 506 5.43 11.01 15.41
CA PHE A 506 6.36 11.16 16.53
C PHE A 506 6.60 12.62 16.91
N GLY A 507 6.03 13.56 16.15
CA GLY A 507 6.23 15.00 16.36
C GLY A 507 7.44 15.56 15.60
N THR A 508 7.57 16.88 15.61
CA THR A 508 8.48 17.64 14.75
C THR A 508 9.87 17.90 15.39
N ASN A 509 10.26 17.11 16.40
CA ASN A 509 11.62 17.22 16.93
C ASN A 509 12.64 16.85 15.84
N PRO A 510 13.57 17.75 15.45
CA PRO A 510 14.45 17.53 14.30
C PRO A 510 15.31 16.26 14.42
N ARG A 511 15.75 15.91 15.64
CA ARG A 511 16.52 14.70 15.87
C ARG A 511 15.69 13.44 15.69
N VAL A 512 14.45 13.43 16.18
CA VAL A 512 13.51 12.31 16.01
C VAL A 512 13.22 12.12 14.53
N VAL A 513 12.88 13.20 13.82
CA VAL A 513 12.57 13.18 12.38
C VAL A 513 13.76 12.66 11.57
N ALA A 514 14.94 13.22 11.78
CA ALA A 514 16.15 12.83 11.05
C ALA A 514 16.52 11.35 11.29
N THR A 515 16.45 10.90 12.56
CA THR A 515 16.84 9.53 12.93
C THR A 515 15.87 8.51 12.36
N ILE A 516 14.55 8.69 12.56
CA ILE A 516 13.55 7.71 12.09
C ILE A 516 13.50 7.68 10.57
N SER A 517 13.47 8.85 9.90
CA SER A 517 13.51 8.90 8.43
C SER A 517 14.79 8.27 7.88
N GLY A 518 15.95 8.49 8.52
CA GLY A 518 17.20 7.88 8.11
C GLY A 518 17.21 6.34 8.21
N ILE A 519 16.60 5.77 9.24
CA ILE A 519 16.40 4.32 9.38
C ILE A 519 15.47 3.82 8.27
N LEU A 520 14.31 4.44 8.10
CA LEU A 520 13.32 4.04 7.10
C LEU A 520 13.93 4.01 5.68
N LEU A 521 14.57 5.09 5.26
CA LEU A 521 15.12 5.23 3.90
C LEU A 521 16.20 4.20 3.55
N LYS A 522 16.95 3.73 4.53
CA LYS A 522 17.99 2.71 4.33
C LYS A 522 17.44 1.28 4.41
N SER A 523 16.29 1.09 5.08
CA SER A 523 15.86 -0.23 5.57
C SER A 523 15.57 -1.24 4.47
N TRP A 524 15.00 -0.85 3.32
CA TRP A 524 14.79 -1.76 2.17
C TRP A 524 16.12 -2.25 1.59
N LYS A 525 17.06 -1.33 1.33
CA LYS A 525 18.39 -1.72 0.83
C LYS A 525 19.16 -2.59 1.83
N THR A 526 19.04 -2.30 3.10
CA THR A 526 19.62 -3.12 4.18
C THR A 526 19.01 -4.52 4.20
N TYR A 527 17.68 -4.64 4.01
CA TYR A 527 17.00 -5.92 3.92
C TYR A 527 17.50 -6.74 2.71
N GLU A 528 17.59 -6.10 1.54
CA GLU A 528 18.17 -6.70 0.34
C GLU A 528 19.60 -7.21 0.60
N GLN A 529 20.45 -6.40 1.25
CA GLN A 529 21.84 -6.76 1.54
C GLN A 529 21.98 -8.04 2.34
N TYR A 530 21.18 -8.24 3.39
CA TYR A 530 21.33 -9.45 4.22
C TYR A 530 20.43 -10.62 3.79
N THR A 531 19.62 -10.47 2.72
CA THR A 531 18.78 -11.55 2.20
C THR A 531 19.08 -11.88 0.74
N SER A 532 18.83 -10.99 -0.21
CA SER A 532 18.76 -11.29 -1.65
C SER A 532 19.42 -10.21 -2.51
N PRO A 533 20.75 -10.01 -2.40
CA PRO A 533 21.44 -8.97 -3.16
C PRO A 533 21.48 -9.26 -4.67
N LEU A 534 21.64 -8.22 -5.49
CA LEU A 534 21.87 -8.29 -6.95
C LEU A 534 20.69 -8.91 -7.73
N GLY A 535 19.45 -8.83 -7.21
CA GLY A 535 18.29 -9.44 -7.86
C GLY A 535 18.24 -10.97 -7.71
N LEU A 536 18.97 -11.54 -6.76
CA LEU A 536 18.92 -12.96 -6.46
C LEU A 536 17.54 -13.31 -5.87
N GLY A 537 16.76 -14.10 -6.60
CA GLY A 537 15.36 -14.39 -6.24
C GLY A 537 15.21 -15.58 -5.30
N VAL A 538 14.10 -15.61 -4.59
CA VAL A 538 13.52 -16.72 -3.80
C VAL A 538 14.52 -17.56 -3.00
N LEU A 539 15.11 -16.98 -1.96
CA LEU A 539 16.01 -17.66 -1.02
C LEU A 539 15.33 -18.05 0.29
N CYS A 540 14.06 -17.66 0.47
CA CYS A 540 13.30 -17.92 1.68
C CYS A 540 12.65 -19.31 1.69
N ASP A 541 12.27 -19.76 2.87
CA ASP A 541 11.49 -20.97 3.12
C ASP A 541 10.05 -20.85 2.55
N LYS A 542 9.26 -21.92 2.75
CA LYS A 542 7.86 -21.95 2.30
C LYS A 542 6.93 -20.95 3.02
N GLU A 543 7.36 -20.46 4.18
CA GLU A 543 6.64 -19.43 4.95
C GLU A 543 7.07 -18.02 4.53
N HIS A 544 7.97 -17.90 3.57
CA HIS A 544 8.50 -16.64 2.98
C HIS A 544 9.29 -15.78 3.98
N PHE A 545 9.85 -16.37 5.03
CA PHE A 545 10.49 -15.62 6.12
C PHE A 545 11.96 -15.96 6.37
N GLY A 546 12.27 -17.21 6.63
CA GLY A 546 13.65 -17.67 6.93
C GLY A 546 14.43 -18.09 5.68
N PRO A 547 15.78 -18.19 5.74
CA PRO A 547 16.58 -18.71 4.63
C PRO A 547 16.37 -20.21 4.42
N ASP A 548 16.14 -20.61 3.16
CA ASP A 548 16.09 -22.02 2.74
C ASP A 548 16.65 -22.19 1.34
N LEU A 549 17.96 -22.21 1.22
CA LEU A 549 18.64 -22.27 -0.08
C LEU A 549 18.65 -23.70 -0.67
N VAL A 550 18.74 -24.73 0.17
CA VAL A 550 18.86 -26.12 -0.30
C VAL A 550 17.60 -26.58 -1.01
N HIS A 551 16.43 -26.40 -0.39
CA HIS A 551 15.15 -26.79 -0.99
C HIS A 551 14.70 -25.84 -2.12
N ARG A 552 15.27 -24.62 -2.18
CA ARG A 552 14.96 -23.61 -3.18
C ARG A 552 16.00 -23.50 -4.30
N GLN A 553 17.00 -24.38 -4.36
CA GLN A 553 18.09 -24.34 -5.35
C GLN A 553 17.60 -24.16 -6.80
N LYS A 554 16.51 -24.83 -7.18
CA LYS A 554 15.90 -24.67 -8.51
C LYS A 554 15.30 -23.27 -8.76
N GLN A 555 15.15 -22.47 -7.73
CA GLN A 555 14.54 -21.14 -7.82
C GLN A 555 15.54 -20.00 -7.87
N HIS A 556 16.81 -20.26 -7.52
CA HIS A 556 17.89 -19.26 -7.62
C HIS A 556 19.08 -19.75 -8.48
N HIS A 557 19.01 -20.95 -9.01
CA HIS A 557 19.94 -21.53 -9.99
C HIS A 557 21.42 -21.36 -9.59
N ALA A 558 21.78 -21.76 -8.37
CA ALA A 558 23.18 -21.82 -7.95
C ALA A 558 23.76 -23.21 -8.20
N ASP A 559 24.96 -23.27 -8.76
CA ASP A 559 25.76 -24.48 -8.98
C ASP A 559 27.24 -24.24 -8.66
N ALA A 560 28.13 -25.15 -9.02
CA ALA A 560 29.57 -24.99 -8.77
C ALA A 560 30.22 -23.87 -9.61
N GLU A 561 29.62 -23.47 -10.71
CA GLU A 561 30.16 -22.49 -11.67
C GLU A 561 29.69 -21.10 -11.42
N GLY A 562 28.41 -20.92 -10.98
CA GLY A 562 27.82 -19.61 -10.83
C GLY A 562 26.47 -19.62 -10.11
N VAL A 563 25.79 -18.47 -10.21
CA VAL A 563 24.46 -18.29 -9.62
C VAL A 563 23.63 -17.28 -10.44
N GLY A 564 22.33 -17.42 -10.37
CA GLY A 564 21.35 -16.56 -11.04
C GLY A 564 20.68 -17.24 -12.24
N TYR A 565 19.65 -16.60 -12.74
CA TYR A 565 18.90 -17.10 -13.88
C TYR A 565 19.53 -16.69 -15.20
N ASP A 566 19.62 -17.59 -16.16
CA ASP A 566 19.84 -17.21 -17.54
C ASP A 566 18.50 -16.93 -18.23
N ARG A 567 18.23 -15.64 -18.47
CA ARG A 567 17.03 -15.12 -19.11
C ARG A 567 17.31 -14.36 -20.40
N THR A 568 18.54 -14.53 -20.91
CA THR A 568 19.02 -13.92 -22.15
C THR A 568 18.37 -14.54 -23.39
N LEU A 569 18.57 -13.89 -24.54
CA LEU A 569 17.99 -14.34 -25.82
C LEU A 569 18.66 -15.58 -26.38
N GLU A 570 19.98 -15.68 -26.23
CA GLU A 570 20.78 -16.71 -26.90
C GLU A 570 20.80 -18.03 -26.13
N THR A 571 21.01 -17.97 -24.83
CA THR A 571 21.25 -19.15 -24.00
C THR A 571 20.18 -19.39 -22.94
N GLY A 572 19.40 -18.35 -22.62
CA GLY A 572 18.44 -18.38 -21.55
C GLY A 572 16.99 -18.62 -21.96
N SER A 573 16.05 -18.28 -21.08
CA SER A 573 14.61 -18.40 -21.34
C SER A 573 14.07 -17.40 -22.36
N GLY A 574 14.84 -16.35 -22.71
CA GLY A 574 14.42 -15.29 -23.62
C GLY A 574 13.50 -14.24 -22.98
N PHE A 575 13.36 -14.22 -21.64
CA PHE A 575 12.48 -13.29 -20.94
C PHE A 575 12.76 -11.83 -21.29
N VAL A 576 14.02 -11.47 -21.53
CA VAL A 576 14.41 -10.10 -21.92
C VAL A 576 13.70 -9.62 -23.19
N ALA A 577 13.22 -10.54 -24.07
CA ALA A 577 12.44 -10.18 -25.26
C ALA A 577 11.08 -9.54 -24.97
N GLN A 578 10.58 -9.68 -23.75
CA GLN A 578 9.33 -9.05 -23.32
C GLN A 578 9.49 -7.55 -23.05
N TYR A 579 10.72 -7.07 -22.90
CA TYR A 579 11.01 -5.63 -22.73
C TYR A 579 11.21 -4.94 -24.08
N ARG A 580 10.86 -3.65 -24.12
CA ARG A 580 11.15 -2.78 -25.27
C ARG A 580 12.60 -2.27 -25.19
N SER A 581 13.17 -1.94 -26.35
CA SER A 581 14.44 -1.21 -26.41
C SER A 581 14.31 0.16 -25.70
N PRO A 582 15.34 0.61 -24.94
CA PRO A 582 16.67 0.01 -24.82
C PRO A 582 16.77 -1.08 -23.73
N TRP A 583 15.74 -1.34 -22.94
CA TRP A 583 15.81 -2.28 -21.82
C TRP A 583 16.12 -3.71 -22.26
N LYS A 584 15.57 -4.12 -23.40
CA LYS A 584 15.85 -5.44 -23.97
C LYS A 584 17.37 -5.67 -24.12
N GLU A 585 18.06 -4.74 -24.76
CA GLU A 585 19.49 -4.83 -25.01
C GLU A 585 20.33 -4.64 -23.73
N ILE A 586 19.86 -3.76 -22.84
CA ILE A 586 20.50 -3.51 -21.54
C ILE A 586 20.46 -4.76 -20.67
N TYR A 587 19.33 -5.42 -20.56
CA TYR A 587 19.17 -6.63 -19.74
C TYR A 587 19.76 -7.88 -20.37
N ASP A 588 19.84 -7.95 -21.71
CA ASP A 588 20.41 -9.11 -22.42
C ASP A 588 21.93 -9.21 -22.32
N SER A 589 22.59 -8.10 -22.03
CA SER A 589 24.06 -8.06 -21.94
C SER A 589 24.54 -8.00 -20.50
N LEU A 590 25.37 -8.97 -20.11
CA LEU A 590 25.99 -9.02 -18.78
C LEU A 590 26.75 -7.73 -18.41
N SER A 591 27.32 -7.03 -19.40
CA SER A 591 28.12 -5.82 -19.18
C SER A 591 27.28 -4.55 -19.00
N THR A 592 26.04 -4.53 -19.47
CA THR A 592 25.14 -3.37 -19.39
C THR A 592 23.98 -3.57 -18.42
N CYS A 593 23.72 -4.81 -18.01
CA CYS A 593 22.68 -5.11 -17.01
C CYS A 593 22.99 -4.36 -15.70
N PRO A 594 22.00 -3.64 -15.11
CA PRO A 594 22.16 -3.05 -13.79
C PRO A 594 22.54 -4.11 -12.75
N GLU A 595 23.58 -3.83 -11.95
CA GLU A 595 24.11 -4.81 -11.01
C GLU A 595 23.05 -5.28 -9.98
N GLU A 596 22.14 -4.41 -9.58
CA GLU A 596 21.04 -4.73 -8.67
C GLU A 596 20.03 -5.76 -9.22
N LEU A 597 20.05 -6.02 -10.55
CA LEU A 597 19.21 -7.01 -11.22
C LEU A 597 20.05 -8.09 -11.94
N LEU A 598 21.35 -8.12 -11.71
CA LEU A 598 22.29 -8.96 -12.46
C LEU A 598 21.93 -10.43 -12.39
N LEU A 599 21.65 -10.94 -11.19
CA LEU A 599 21.33 -12.36 -10.96
C LEU A 599 19.87 -12.71 -11.29
N TRP A 600 19.04 -11.71 -11.55
CA TRP A 600 17.72 -11.91 -12.09
C TRP A 600 17.75 -12.31 -13.58
N PHE A 601 18.67 -11.70 -14.35
CA PHE A 601 18.74 -11.89 -15.79
C PHE A 601 19.85 -12.82 -16.25
N HIS A 602 20.92 -13.00 -15.47
CA HIS A 602 22.11 -13.74 -15.88
C HIS A 602 22.52 -14.79 -14.85
N HIS A 603 22.96 -15.95 -15.38
CA HIS A 603 23.73 -16.91 -14.60
C HIS A 603 25.21 -16.48 -14.61
N VAL A 604 25.73 -16.03 -13.48
CA VAL A 604 26.99 -15.32 -13.39
C VAL A 604 28.06 -16.14 -12.67
N PRO A 605 29.25 -16.33 -13.28
CA PRO A 605 30.34 -17.03 -12.61
C PRO A 605 30.79 -16.33 -11.33
N TYR A 606 31.07 -17.09 -10.27
CA TYR A 606 31.48 -16.58 -8.96
C TYR A 606 32.70 -15.65 -8.98
N ARG A 607 33.60 -15.80 -9.96
CA ARG A 607 34.80 -14.98 -10.14
C ARG A 607 34.59 -13.75 -11.04
N TYR A 608 33.37 -13.56 -11.57
CA TYR A 608 33.03 -12.35 -12.32
C TYR A 608 33.27 -11.11 -11.45
N ARG A 609 33.85 -10.06 -12.05
CA ARG A 609 34.15 -8.80 -11.35
C ARG A 609 33.04 -7.79 -11.58
N LEU A 610 32.46 -7.36 -10.48
CA LEU A 610 31.49 -6.28 -10.43
C LEU A 610 32.16 -4.90 -10.60
N GLN A 611 31.38 -3.85 -10.82
CA GLN A 611 31.87 -2.46 -10.93
C GLN A 611 32.69 -2.02 -9.71
N SER A 612 32.36 -2.55 -8.53
CA SER A 612 33.11 -2.34 -7.30
C SER A 612 34.54 -2.94 -7.32
N GLY A 613 34.88 -3.74 -8.35
CA GLY A 613 36.10 -4.50 -8.45
C GLY A 613 36.12 -5.80 -7.63
N LYS A 614 35.11 -6.04 -6.77
CA LYS A 614 34.94 -7.30 -6.04
C LYS A 614 34.53 -8.42 -6.99
N THR A 615 34.91 -9.65 -6.70
CA THR A 615 34.28 -10.80 -7.36
C THR A 615 32.83 -10.96 -6.88
N LEU A 616 31.97 -11.55 -7.71
CA LEU A 616 30.57 -11.80 -7.35
C LEU A 616 30.45 -12.50 -6.00
N ILE A 617 31.20 -13.59 -5.79
CA ILE A 617 31.15 -14.34 -4.53
C ILE A 617 31.59 -13.49 -3.34
N GLN A 618 32.64 -12.67 -3.50
CA GLN A 618 33.09 -11.81 -2.39
C GLN A 618 32.07 -10.69 -2.11
N TYR A 619 31.38 -10.20 -3.13
CA TYR A 619 30.29 -9.24 -2.94
C TYR A 619 29.12 -9.87 -2.17
N ILE A 620 28.73 -11.11 -2.52
CA ILE A 620 27.68 -11.84 -1.79
C ILE A 620 28.05 -11.94 -0.29
N TYR A 621 29.28 -12.38 0.01
CA TYR A 621 29.74 -12.47 1.40
C TYR A 621 29.72 -11.10 2.10
N ASP A 622 30.30 -10.09 1.49
CA ASP A 622 30.41 -8.76 2.06
C ASP A 622 29.03 -8.13 2.29
N SER A 623 28.11 -8.24 1.33
CA SER A 623 26.75 -7.70 1.42
C SER A 623 26.02 -8.21 2.66
N HIS A 624 26.09 -9.52 2.95
CA HIS A 624 25.42 -10.10 4.11
C HIS A 624 26.02 -9.63 5.43
N PHE A 625 27.35 -9.47 5.50
CA PHE A 625 27.99 -8.88 6.67
C PHE A 625 27.65 -7.41 6.83
N GLU A 626 27.70 -6.62 5.77
CA GLU A 626 27.36 -5.20 5.76
C GLU A 626 25.91 -4.97 6.16
N GLY A 627 24.96 -5.77 5.66
CA GLY A 627 23.55 -5.69 6.05
C GLY A 627 23.32 -5.92 7.54
N VAL A 628 24.02 -6.89 8.17
CA VAL A 628 23.96 -7.09 9.61
C VAL A 628 24.49 -5.87 10.38
N GLU A 629 25.61 -5.27 9.93
CA GLU A 629 26.17 -4.08 10.58
C GLU A 629 25.27 -2.85 10.43
N GLU A 630 24.57 -2.69 9.29
CA GLU A 630 23.55 -1.63 9.13
C GLU A 630 22.38 -1.82 10.12
N VAL A 631 21.90 -3.05 10.35
CA VAL A 631 20.86 -3.30 11.38
C VAL A 631 21.38 -2.97 12.79
N ARG A 632 22.66 -3.25 13.11
CA ARG A 632 23.29 -2.78 14.36
C ARG A 632 23.32 -1.26 14.43
N GLY A 633 23.60 -0.62 13.29
CA GLY A 633 23.52 0.83 13.13
C GLY A 633 22.13 1.37 13.45
N PHE A 634 21.06 0.74 12.93
CA PHE A 634 19.66 1.13 13.25
C PHE A 634 19.39 1.08 14.74
N GLN A 635 19.82 0.02 15.42
CA GLN A 635 19.70 -0.07 16.89
C GLN A 635 20.46 1.04 17.62
N ALA A 636 21.66 1.38 17.14
CA ALA A 636 22.46 2.44 17.73
C ALA A 636 21.81 3.82 17.54
N GLU A 637 21.28 4.10 16.36
CA GLU A 637 20.54 5.34 16.08
C GLU A 637 19.24 5.41 16.88
N TRP A 638 18.47 4.32 16.92
CA TRP A 638 17.22 4.26 17.69
C TRP A 638 17.44 4.54 19.18
N ARG A 639 18.51 3.98 19.78
CA ARG A 639 18.86 4.24 21.19
C ARG A 639 19.02 5.72 21.53
N LYS A 640 19.40 6.57 20.56
CA LYS A 640 19.54 8.02 20.76
C LYS A 640 18.19 8.74 20.95
N LEU A 641 17.08 8.05 20.67
CA LEU A 641 15.72 8.59 20.81
C LEU A 641 15.11 8.33 22.18
N ARG A 642 15.81 7.61 23.08
CA ARG A 642 15.33 7.36 24.43
C ARG A 642 15.02 8.67 25.16
N GLY A 643 13.79 8.81 25.65
CA GLY A 643 13.31 10.01 26.33
C GLY A 643 12.90 11.17 25.40
N LEU A 644 13.08 11.03 24.09
CA LEU A 644 12.56 11.98 23.09
C LEU A 644 11.20 11.56 22.52
N ILE A 645 10.85 10.28 22.64
CA ILE A 645 9.57 9.70 22.30
C ILE A 645 9.03 8.95 23.51
N ASP A 646 7.73 8.64 23.50
CA ASP A 646 7.13 7.91 24.60
C ASP A 646 7.73 6.51 24.80
N PRO A 647 7.74 6.00 26.03
CA PRO A 647 8.40 4.73 26.36
C PRO A 647 7.78 3.53 25.63
N GLU A 648 6.47 3.50 25.40
CA GLU A 648 5.80 2.36 24.81
C GLU A 648 6.23 2.17 23.34
N ARG A 649 6.13 3.22 22.52
CA ARG A 649 6.60 3.17 21.13
C ARG A 649 8.10 2.94 21.02
N TYR A 650 8.89 3.54 21.95
CA TYR A 650 10.34 3.29 22.00
C TYR A 650 10.65 1.81 22.20
N ASN A 651 9.97 1.16 23.17
CA ASN A 651 10.19 -0.25 23.50
C ASN A 651 9.72 -1.18 22.36
N GLN A 652 8.54 -0.94 21.79
CA GLN A 652 8.03 -1.73 20.65
C GLN A 652 9.04 -1.78 19.50
N VAL A 653 9.55 -0.64 19.05
CA VAL A 653 10.52 -0.60 17.96
C VAL A 653 11.89 -1.17 18.38
N THR A 654 12.28 -1.03 19.65
CA THR A 654 13.50 -1.67 20.16
C THR A 654 13.41 -3.19 20.03
N GLU A 655 12.29 -3.80 20.38
CA GLU A 655 12.05 -5.25 20.24
C GLU A 655 12.07 -5.69 18.78
N VAL A 656 11.42 -4.95 17.90
CA VAL A 656 11.44 -5.21 16.44
C VAL A 656 12.88 -5.20 15.91
N LEU A 657 13.68 -4.19 16.23
CA LEU A 657 15.07 -4.08 15.77
C LEU A 657 15.97 -5.17 16.38
N GLN A 658 15.68 -5.66 17.59
CA GLN A 658 16.38 -6.81 18.19
C GLN A 658 16.06 -8.10 17.42
N GLY A 659 14.79 -8.36 17.14
CA GLY A 659 14.34 -9.49 16.32
C GLY A 659 14.93 -9.47 14.91
N GLN A 660 14.92 -8.29 14.27
CA GLN A 660 15.51 -8.10 12.94
C GLN A 660 17.00 -8.40 12.91
N LEU A 661 17.77 -7.97 13.94
CA LEU A 661 19.19 -8.27 14.03
C LEU A 661 19.45 -9.79 14.14
N ALA A 662 18.68 -10.48 14.98
CA ALA A 662 18.80 -11.94 15.12
C ALA A 662 18.50 -12.67 13.80
N ALA A 663 17.46 -12.25 13.10
CA ALA A 663 17.12 -12.78 11.78
C ALA A 663 18.20 -12.46 10.73
N ALA A 664 18.71 -11.23 10.68
CA ALA A 664 19.77 -10.82 9.74
C ALA A 664 21.06 -11.66 9.94
N ILE A 665 21.42 -11.98 11.18
CA ILE A 665 22.56 -12.86 11.50
C ILE A 665 22.28 -14.26 10.95
N LYS A 666 21.08 -14.81 11.18
CA LYS A 666 20.69 -16.13 10.66
C LYS A 666 20.76 -16.17 9.14
N TRP A 667 20.26 -15.13 8.46
CA TRP A 667 20.33 -15.02 6.99
C TRP A 667 21.77 -14.96 6.51
N ARG A 668 22.60 -14.09 7.08
CA ARG A 668 24.03 -13.98 6.75
C ARG A 668 24.74 -15.32 6.84
N ASP A 669 24.58 -16.02 7.97
CA ASP A 669 25.30 -17.26 8.23
C ASP A 669 24.84 -18.36 7.28
N ALA A 670 23.55 -18.52 7.07
CA ALA A 670 22.99 -19.53 6.17
C ALA A 670 23.43 -19.30 4.71
N ILE A 671 23.31 -18.09 4.20
CA ILE A 671 23.64 -17.79 2.81
C ILE A 671 25.14 -17.87 2.57
N ASN A 672 25.95 -17.28 3.42
CA ASN A 672 27.40 -17.30 3.24
C ASN A 672 27.95 -18.71 3.34
N GLN A 673 27.46 -19.54 4.27
CA GLN A 673 27.86 -20.93 4.37
C GLN A 673 27.46 -21.74 3.13
N TYR A 674 26.22 -21.55 2.62
CA TYR A 674 25.75 -22.23 1.42
C TYR A 674 26.62 -21.90 0.20
N PHE A 675 26.90 -20.61 -0.04
CA PHE A 675 27.70 -20.20 -1.19
C PHE A 675 29.17 -20.61 -1.05
N PHE A 676 29.71 -20.67 0.17
CA PHE A 676 31.03 -21.26 0.40
C PHE A 676 31.06 -22.73 0.03
N GLN A 677 30.06 -23.52 0.44
CA GLN A 677 29.98 -24.95 0.15
C GLN A 677 29.84 -25.26 -1.34
N ILE A 678 28.97 -24.51 -2.05
CA ILE A 678 28.69 -24.78 -3.47
C ILE A 678 29.80 -24.28 -4.39
N SER A 679 30.40 -23.11 -4.11
CA SER A 679 31.44 -22.52 -4.94
C SER A 679 32.85 -23.05 -4.63
N GLY A 680 33.09 -23.57 -3.42
CA GLY A 680 34.43 -23.91 -2.93
C GLY A 680 35.37 -22.70 -2.75
N ILE A 681 34.87 -21.44 -2.88
CA ILE A 681 35.71 -20.23 -2.83
C ILE A 681 35.58 -19.61 -1.44
N PRO A 682 36.68 -19.50 -0.66
CA PRO A 682 36.65 -18.92 0.67
C PRO A 682 36.42 -17.40 0.64
N ASP A 683 35.87 -16.87 1.73
CA ASP A 683 35.83 -15.43 1.98
C ASP A 683 37.25 -14.88 2.11
N ALA A 684 37.59 -13.90 1.29
CA ALA A 684 38.92 -13.27 1.31
C ALA A 684 39.26 -12.59 2.65
N LYS A 685 38.25 -12.32 3.49
CA LYS A 685 38.40 -11.73 4.82
C LYS A 685 38.41 -12.78 5.95
N GLY A 686 38.30 -14.07 5.63
CA GLY A 686 38.37 -15.17 6.60
C GLY A 686 37.26 -15.21 7.64
N ARG A 687 36.10 -14.60 7.36
CA ARG A 687 34.96 -14.53 8.29
C ARG A 687 34.07 -15.76 8.27
N ILE A 688 34.17 -16.58 7.21
CA ILE A 688 33.41 -17.80 7.02
C ILE A 688 34.40 -18.95 7.29
N THR A 689 34.23 -19.63 8.41
CA THR A 689 35.02 -20.82 8.74
C THR A 689 34.26 -22.07 8.28
N GLY A 690 34.93 -22.94 7.56
CA GLY A 690 34.36 -24.26 7.24
C GLY A 690 33.92 -24.95 8.53
N SER A 691 32.69 -25.41 8.63
CA SER A 691 32.34 -26.35 9.68
C SER A 691 33.24 -27.57 9.53
N GLU A 692 34.01 -27.89 10.54
CA GLU A 692 34.65 -29.20 10.63
C GLU A 692 33.58 -30.27 10.37
N LYS A 693 33.84 -31.16 9.40
CA LYS A 693 32.98 -32.26 8.98
C LYS A 693 32.72 -33.23 10.12
#